data_78f7438b8a3176aa4bbab749dba6fd46
#
_entry.id   78f7438b8a3176aa4bbab749dba6fd46
#
_cell.length_a   1.000
_cell.length_b   1.000
_cell.length_c   1.000
_cell.angle_alpha   90.00
_cell.angle_beta   90.00
_cell.angle_gamma   90.00
#
_symmetry.space_group_name_H-M   'P 1'
#
loop_
_entity.id
_entity.type
_entity.pdbx_description
1 polymer ?
#
loop_
_entity_poly.entity_id
_entity_poly.type
_entity_poly.pdbx_seq_one_letter_code
_entity_poly.pdbx_strand_id
1 'polypeptide(L)'
;MGIKAFSFGGGPCPDTHVQVGTENAYVEAAGFGWTAHETLYQHDRGTRNALARSFISGRSPATFRVATGPGLFRVECLFSDADLGSHSTQLHVPGNAETIPVLNMNRAEQVTLALTVEVTGPTLDIGFSSARSTWLINAVSIAPVECAAPLWLARHLESRWALPEQTRRGARFLIGRWRQHPASDIEVVPSGLTRNDYLRTIAQGVEHFRHSQDLNGSIVDAVVGKELYYSTPGFAYAAALVASATGNADLIEPAAEAFDCASRALIERKAPSAHEDFFVTPLAHAFPLLAPLVKAERAERWRAELGAMNPFMIYRSRPGGALAPGTNWNCLALSGDFRLHQLGIRADAAFSENSLKGQGLVFQNEFGLYAEGPMTYDAFPRAWLGDMLEAGYRGPAAEELAEALDRGALTSLLMQSANGEIPCGGRSSQHQWSDALQVAIFEIAAARALRVGDPALASTFKRAARRAYAAFLPWQRLSGEFQIVKNRADPMDRLGWENYSAHSTYNLLMLTALGFAYEHAGATEHLAERMTPAETGGHATVLGEPFHKVVAAAAGTSAVVCTAPQAGQTPAGLVRVQFEGLIGGPLPGDASLAKPSYRLPAGPREGAVIGLAWRLPDGRVQCLADVLAADLSSSVTILREDPAVVRFRVEYRVAGPVPLAFSEVYELSARQTSVRFEVPADGPPILLRWPVFAGDGAGEADIATHGTGVSVAFAGRRVEYRVEGTESPVVGETLLAHRNGYVRLAEAALLDREALRLVVRLVR
;
A
#
# COMPACT_ATOMS: atom_id res chain seq x y z
N MET A 1 -8.82 -20.64 27.73
CA MET A 1 -8.08 -21.73 27.08
C MET A 1 -7.11 -21.13 26.07
N GLY A 2 -5.83 -21.58 26.02
CA GLY A 2 -4.86 -21.07 25.05
C GLY A 2 -5.08 -21.66 23.64
N ILE A 3 -4.35 -21.12 22.66
CA ILE A 3 -4.34 -21.62 21.28
C ILE A 3 -3.77 -23.05 21.27
N LYS A 4 -4.45 -23.99 20.61
CA LYS A 4 -3.94 -25.34 20.32
C LYS A 4 -3.64 -25.46 18.83
N ALA A 5 -2.41 -25.84 18.50
CA ALA A 5 -1.98 -25.99 17.12
C ALA A 5 -1.32 -27.36 16.93
N PHE A 6 -1.64 -28.00 15.81
CA PHE A 6 -1.24 -29.37 15.46
C PHE A 6 -0.61 -29.40 14.07
N SER A 7 0.50 -30.13 13.93
CA SER A 7 1.15 -30.42 12.66
C SER A 7 1.08 -31.92 12.40
N PHE A 8 0.58 -32.31 11.24
CA PHE A 8 0.29 -33.70 10.90
C PHE A 8 1.41 -34.30 10.03
N GLY A 9 1.83 -35.51 10.36
CA GLY A 9 2.82 -36.25 9.59
C GLY A 9 4.18 -36.40 10.27
N GLY A 10 5.17 -36.96 9.57
CA GLY A 10 6.46 -37.36 10.13
C GLY A 10 7.61 -36.37 9.96
N GLY A 11 7.37 -35.22 9.37
CA GLY A 11 8.40 -34.20 9.15
C GLY A 11 8.71 -33.34 10.38
N PRO A 12 9.66 -32.40 10.28
CA PRO A 12 9.91 -31.45 11.35
C PRO A 12 8.66 -30.67 11.75
N CYS A 13 8.38 -30.62 13.06
CA CYS A 13 7.25 -29.90 13.63
C CYS A 13 7.73 -28.54 14.18
N PRO A 14 7.02 -27.44 13.91
CA PRO A 14 7.28 -26.17 14.56
C PRO A 14 7.10 -26.26 16.08
N ASP A 15 7.92 -25.53 16.86
CA ASP A 15 7.86 -25.56 18.35
C ASP A 15 6.50 -25.09 18.92
N THR A 16 5.73 -24.35 18.12
CA THR A 16 4.39 -23.86 18.48
C THR A 16 3.27 -24.88 18.22
N HIS A 17 3.59 -26.00 17.58
CA HIS A 17 2.63 -27.03 17.20
C HIS A 17 2.95 -28.36 17.92
N VAL A 18 1.92 -29.12 18.14
CA VAL A 18 2.03 -30.50 18.60
C VAL A 18 2.06 -31.43 17.37
N GLN A 19 3.07 -32.26 17.27
CA GLN A 19 3.15 -33.23 16.19
C GLN A 19 2.14 -34.34 16.37
N VAL A 20 1.41 -34.67 15.29
CA VAL A 20 0.41 -35.73 15.25
C VAL A 20 0.77 -36.74 14.18
N GLY A 21 1.03 -37.97 14.60
CA GLY A 21 1.24 -39.10 13.73
C GLY A 21 -0.07 -39.93 13.53
N THR A 22 0.05 -40.97 12.75
CA THR A 22 -1.06 -41.93 12.50
C THR A 22 -1.40 -42.74 13.72
N GLU A 23 -0.47 -42.91 14.65
CA GLU A 23 -0.57 -43.69 15.88
C GLU A 23 -1.24 -42.93 17.05
N ASN A 24 -1.46 -41.62 16.91
CA ASN A 24 -2.00 -40.78 17.98
C ASN A 24 -3.51 -40.98 18.13
N ALA A 25 -3.93 -42.08 18.74
CA ALA A 25 -5.32 -42.27 19.13
C ALA A 25 -5.73 -41.25 20.23
N TYR A 26 -7.01 -40.85 20.21
CA TYR A 26 -7.50 -39.94 21.23
C TYR A 26 -7.44 -40.55 22.62
N VAL A 27 -6.78 -39.86 23.53
CA VAL A 27 -6.75 -40.17 24.96
C VAL A 27 -7.11 -38.90 25.71
N GLU A 28 -8.03 -39.01 26.67
CA GLU A 28 -8.50 -37.86 27.44
C GLU A 28 -7.37 -37.09 28.12
N ALA A 29 -6.38 -37.79 28.65
CA ALA A 29 -5.22 -37.21 29.30
C ALA A 29 -4.32 -36.36 28.35
N ALA A 30 -4.25 -36.76 27.06
CA ALA A 30 -3.54 -35.97 26.04
C ALA A 30 -4.42 -34.81 25.51
N GLY A 31 -5.71 -34.99 25.53
CA GLY A 31 -6.67 -33.99 25.07
C GLY A 31 -6.77 -33.83 23.56
N PHE A 32 -6.17 -34.71 22.77
CA PHE A 32 -6.27 -34.74 21.32
C PHE A 32 -5.95 -36.13 20.75
N GLY A 33 -6.35 -36.38 19.50
CA GLY A 33 -6.02 -37.58 18.77
C GLY A 33 -7.13 -38.08 17.82
N TRP A 34 -6.87 -39.16 17.11
CA TRP A 34 -7.81 -39.77 16.18
C TRP A 34 -8.81 -40.62 16.95
N THR A 35 -10.11 -40.43 16.70
CA THR A 35 -11.18 -41.20 17.36
C THR A 35 -11.74 -42.30 16.48
N ALA A 36 -11.82 -42.08 15.18
CA ALA A 36 -12.33 -43.02 14.21
C ALA A 36 -11.45 -42.90 12.95
N HIS A 37 -10.84 -43.99 12.57
CA HIS A 37 -10.11 -44.14 11.32
C HIS A 37 -9.90 -45.62 11.00
N GLU A 38 -9.72 -45.90 9.70
CA GLU A 38 -9.22 -47.21 9.26
C GLU A 38 -7.73 -47.15 9.06
N THR A 39 -7.28 -46.88 7.80
CA THR A 39 -5.86 -46.79 7.50
C THR A 39 -5.49 -45.33 7.18
N LEU A 40 -4.59 -44.77 7.97
CA LEU A 40 -3.98 -43.46 7.76
C LEU A 40 -2.57 -43.61 7.16
N TYR A 41 -2.21 -42.71 6.28
CA TYR A 41 -0.91 -42.69 5.63
C TYR A 41 -0.18 -41.38 5.99
N GLN A 42 1.07 -41.52 6.39
CA GLN A 42 1.93 -40.40 6.77
C GLN A 42 2.90 -40.07 5.64
N HIS A 43 3.04 -38.81 5.31
CA HIS A 43 3.88 -38.34 4.22
C HIS A 43 4.83 -37.22 4.67
N ASP A 44 6.06 -37.19 4.11
CA ASP A 44 6.99 -36.08 4.19
C ASP A 44 7.55 -35.78 2.78
N ARG A 45 7.28 -34.62 2.25
CA ARG A 45 7.73 -34.18 0.91
C ARG A 45 9.06 -33.46 0.91
N GLY A 46 9.70 -33.26 2.03
CA GLY A 46 11.01 -32.63 2.13
C GLY A 46 11.03 -31.13 1.74
N THR A 47 9.88 -30.48 1.62
CA THR A 47 9.80 -29.06 1.27
C THR A 47 10.33 -28.16 2.39
N ARG A 48 10.63 -26.89 2.08
CA ARG A 48 11.15 -25.92 3.05
C ARG A 48 10.09 -25.43 4.05
N ASN A 49 8.82 -25.51 3.70
CA ASN A 49 7.72 -25.11 4.58
C ASN A 49 7.42 -26.25 5.58
N ALA A 50 7.73 -26.04 6.85
CA ALA A 50 7.57 -27.03 7.88
C ALA A 50 6.12 -27.52 8.06
N LEU A 51 5.11 -26.65 7.91
CA LEU A 51 3.71 -27.02 8.03
C LEU A 51 3.13 -27.69 6.78
N ALA A 52 3.56 -27.25 5.58
CA ALA A 52 3.10 -27.83 4.32
C ALA A 52 3.96 -29.03 3.85
N ARG A 53 5.07 -29.30 4.56
CA ARG A 53 6.02 -30.34 4.21
C ARG A 53 5.47 -31.74 4.42
N SER A 54 4.79 -31.95 5.54
CA SER A 54 4.27 -33.25 5.93
C SER A 54 2.75 -33.20 6.13
N PHE A 55 2.11 -34.31 5.93
CA PHE A 55 0.68 -34.46 6.09
C PHE A 55 0.27 -35.90 6.40
N ILE A 56 -0.95 -36.04 6.92
CA ILE A 56 -1.65 -37.31 7.00
C ILE A 56 -2.74 -37.33 5.94
N SER A 57 -2.92 -38.49 5.29
CA SER A 57 -3.98 -38.71 4.32
C SER A 57 -4.71 -40.01 4.61
N GLY A 58 -5.91 -40.18 4.05
CA GLY A 58 -6.70 -41.39 4.14
C GLY A 58 -7.65 -41.53 2.97
N ARG A 59 -8.11 -42.79 2.74
CA ARG A 59 -9.18 -43.11 1.77
C ARG A 59 -10.55 -43.22 2.43
N SER A 60 -10.57 -43.71 3.65
CA SER A 60 -11.78 -43.82 4.49
C SER A 60 -11.94 -42.57 5.36
N PRO A 61 -13.17 -42.24 5.80
CA PRO A 61 -13.38 -41.15 6.73
C PRO A 61 -12.56 -41.29 8.02
N ALA A 62 -12.08 -40.17 8.57
CA ALA A 62 -11.36 -40.12 9.83
C ALA A 62 -11.80 -38.90 10.64
N THR A 63 -11.73 -38.97 11.95
CA THR A 63 -12.06 -37.86 12.84
C THR A 63 -10.93 -37.60 13.82
N PHE A 64 -10.49 -36.35 13.82
CA PHE A 64 -9.54 -35.82 14.79
C PHE A 64 -10.28 -35.05 15.87
N ARG A 65 -10.08 -35.44 17.13
CA ARG A 65 -10.77 -34.88 18.30
C ARG A 65 -9.79 -34.03 19.13
N VAL A 66 -10.29 -32.88 19.61
CA VAL A 66 -9.55 -32.01 20.50
C VAL A 66 -10.41 -31.59 21.68
N ALA A 67 -9.89 -31.72 22.90
CA ALA A 67 -10.54 -31.23 24.11
C ALA A 67 -10.51 -29.71 24.13
N THR A 68 -11.66 -29.05 24.02
CA THR A 68 -11.78 -27.58 23.98
C THR A 68 -12.60 -27.03 25.15
N GLY A 69 -13.57 -27.81 25.65
CA GLY A 69 -14.68 -27.28 26.42
C GLY A 69 -15.71 -26.56 25.53
N PRO A 70 -16.86 -26.18 26.10
CA PRO A 70 -17.86 -25.40 25.36
C PRO A 70 -17.39 -23.99 25.10
N GLY A 71 -17.80 -23.41 23.97
CA GLY A 71 -17.46 -22.05 23.57
C GLY A 71 -17.44 -21.84 22.06
N LEU A 72 -17.15 -20.62 21.66
CA LEU A 72 -17.00 -20.25 20.24
C LEU A 72 -15.53 -20.27 19.86
N PHE A 73 -15.18 -21.11 18.90
CA PHE A 73 -13.81 -21.33 18.47
C PHE A 73 -13.62 -21.00 16.99
N ARG A 74 -12.44 -20.49 16.70
CA ARG A 74 -11.92 -20.40 15.36
C ARG A 74 -11.06 -21.62 15.08
N VAL A 75 -11.37 -22.34 14.02
CA VAL A 75 -10.65 -23.52 13.54
C VAL A 75 -10.04 -23.20 12.18
N GLU A 76 -8.75 -23.42 12.04
CA GLU A 76 -8.06 -23.24 10.77
C GLU A 76 -7.34 -24.52 10.39
N CYS A 77 -7.55 -24.93 9.14
CA CYS A 77 -6.99 -26.14 8.58
C CYS A 77 -6.12 -25.80 7.37
N LEU A 78 -4.91 -26.35 7.30
CA LEU A 78 -3.98 -26.22 6.19
C LEU A 78 -3.92 -27.53 5.39
N PHE A 79 -4.01 -27.40 4.08
CA PHE A 79 -3.96 -28.51 3.12
C PHE A 79 -2.92 -28.23 2.04
N SER A 80 -1.98 -29.14 1.82
CA SER A 80 -0.96 -29.04 0.77
C SER A 80 -0.32 -30.40 0.44
N ASP A 81 -0.06 -30.67 -0.83
CA ASP A 81 0.86 -31.73 -1.28
C ASP A 81 1.74 -31.20 -2.41
N ALA A 82 3.06 -31.13 -2.15
CA ALA A 82 4.03 -30.61 -3.09
C ALA A 82 4.23 -31.49 -4.35
N ASP A 83 3.94 -32.78 -4.25
CA ASP A 83 4.25 -33.74 -5.30
C ASP A 83 3.02 -34.21 -6.10
N LEU A 84 1.88 -34.34 -5.46
CA LEU A 84 0.68 -34.90 -6.07
C LEU A 84 -0.51 -33.94 -5.99
N GLY A 85 -1.29 -33.86 -7.06
CA GLY A 85 -2.44 -32.97 -7.22
C GLY A 85 -3.77 -33.68 -7.38
N SER A 86 -4.00 -34.81 -6.69
CA SER A 86 -5.24 -35.57 -6.86
C SER A 86 -6.04 -35.76 -5.57
N HIS A 87 -5.80 -34.90 -4.59
CA HIS A 87 -6.53 -34.95 -3.33
C HIS A 87 -7.85 -34.19 -3.41
N SER A 88 -8.89 -34.76 -2.76
CA SER A 88 -10.20 -34.13 -2.64
C SER A 88 -10.66 -34.27 -1.19
N THR A 89 -10.52 -33.19 -0.41
CA THR A 89 -10.85 -33.22 1.01
C THR A 89 -12.19 -32.57 1.27
N GLN A 90 -13.07 -33.29 1.97
CA GLN A 90 -14.30 -32.75 2.54
C GLN A 90 -14.19 -32.75 4.06
N LEU A 91 -14.39 -31.59 4.67
CA LEU A 91 -14.44 -31.47 6.13
C LEU A 91 -15.86 -31.56 6.64
N HIS A 92 -15.96 -32.12 7.83
CA HIS A 92 -17.16 -32.11 8.63
C HIS A 92 -16.83 -31.65 10.05
N VAL A 93 -17.28 -30.46 10.42
CA VAL A 93 -17.03 -29.87 11.73
C VAL A 93 -18.36 -29.51 12.37
N PRO A 94 -18.85 -30.32 13.34
CA PRO A 94 -20.10 -30.06 14.05
C PRO A 94 -20.08 -28.69 14.74
N GLY A 95 -21.17 -27.94 14.63
CA GLY A 95 -21.28 -26.57 15.20
C GLY A 95 -20.79 -25.47 14.27
N ASN A 96 -20.32 -25.82 13.08
CA ASN A 96 -20.08 -24.81 12.02
C ASN A 96 -21.39 -24.49 11.31
N ALA A 97 -21.72 -23.20 11.21
CA ALA A 97 -22.92 -22.69 10.56
C ALA A 97 -22.81 -22.54 9.04
N GLU A 98 -21.59 -22.57 8.51
CA GLU A 98 -21.30 -22.29 7.10
C GLU A 98 -21.20 -23.60 6.29
N THR A 99 -21.53 -23.53 5.00
CA THR A 99 -21.29 -24.64 4.08
C THR A 99 -19.80 -24.74 3.77
N ILE A 100 -19.19 -25.87 4.14
CA ILE A 100 -17.79 -26.14 3.86
C ILE A 100 -17.66 -26.69 2.43
N PRO A 101 -16.92 -26.02 1.52
CA PRO A 101 -16.73 -26.51 0.18
C PRO A 101 -15.85 -27.78 0.15
N VAL A 102 -16.04 -28.63 -0.86
CA VAL A 102 -15.08 -29.70 -1.14
C VAL A 102 -13.80 -29.11 -1.72
N LEU A 103 -12.68 -29.38 -1.05
CA LEU A 103 -11.37 -28.89 -1.45
C LEU A 103 -10.72 -29.86 -2.44
N ASN A 104 -10.78 -29.54 -3.73
CA ASN A 104 -10.05 -30.27 -4.77
C ASN A 104 -8.70 -29.60 -4.95
N MET A 105 -7.62 -30.32 -4.69
CA MET A 105 -6.27 -29.76 -4.65
C MET A 105 -5.46 -30.13 -5.87
N ASN A 106 -4.75 -29.14 -6.42
CA ASN A 106 -3.76 -29.31 -7.45
C ASN A 106 -2.37 -29.57 -6.83
N ARG A 107 -1.44 -30.05 -7.66
CA ARG A 107 -0.05 -30.24 -7.25
C ARG A 107 0.54 -28.92 -6.76
N ALA A 108 1.25 -28.96 -5.62
CA ALA A 108 1.88 -27.82 -4.96
C ALA A 108 0.91 -26.68 -4.58
N GLU A 109 -0.40 -26.88 -4.70
CA GLU A 109 -1.38 -25.95 -4.19
C GLU A 109 -1.43 -25.99 -2.66
N GLN A 110 -1.62 -24.83 -2.05
CA GLN A 110 -1.74 -24.71 -0.61
C GLN A 110 -3.04 -23.98 -0.29
N VAL A 111 -3.91 -24.63 0.50
CA VAL A 111 -5.22 -24.10 0.87
C VAL A 111 -5.31 -24.01 2.37
N THR A 112 -5.69 -22.84 2.89
CA THR A 112 -6.06 -22.65 4.29
C THR A 112 -7.56 -22.37 4.37
N LEU A 113 -8.26 -23.17 5.17
CA LEU A 113 -9.67 -22.99 5.46
C LEU A 113 -9.83 -22.55 6.91
N ALA A 114 -10.56 -21.45 7.14
CA ALA A 114 -10.88 -20.95 8.47
C ALA A 114 -12.39 -21.02 8.72
N LEU A 115 -12.79 -21.55 9.87
CA LEU A 115 -14.18 -21.76 10.27
C LEU A 115 -14.41 -21.16 11.66
N THR A 116 -15.61 -20.64 11.89
CA THR A 116 -16.07 -20.31 13.24
C THR A 116 -17.03 -21.40 13.70
N VAL A 117 -16.70 -22.04 14.83
CA VAL A 117 -17.38 -23.24 15.29
C VAL A 117 -17.89 -23.04 16.71
N GLU A 118 -19.19 -23.29 16.93
CA GLU A 118 -19.79 -23.34 18.28
C GLU A 118 -19.67 -24.74 18.83
N VAL A 119 -18.88 -24.91 19.87
CA VAL A 119 -18.72 -26.18 20.59
C VAL A 119 -19.62 -26.19 21.81
N THR A 120 -20.58 -27.11 21.88
CA THR A 120 -21.52 -27.25 23.02
C THR A 120 -21.06 -28.27 24.04
N GLY A 121 -20.11 -29.15 23.67
CA GLY A 121 -19.56 -30.23 24.48
C GLY A 121 -18.16 -30.00 24.99
N PRO A 122 -17.51 -30.99 25.61
CA PRO A 122 -16.14 -30.92 26.10
C PRO A 122 -15.07 -30.99 24.98
N THR A 123 -15.43 -31.43 23.78
CA THR A 123 -14.52 -31.71 22.68
C THR A 123 -15.05 -31.16 21.36
N LEU A 124 -14.11 -30.79 20.51
CA LEU A 124 -14.32 -30.45 19.10
C LEU A 124 -13.87 -31.61 18.23
N ASP A 125 -14.74 -32.07 17.33
CA ASP A 125 -14.45 -33.11 16.34
C ASP A 125 -14.28 -32.50 14.95
N ILE A 126 -13.18 -32.86 14.26
CA ILE A 126 -12.89 -32.44 12.90
C ILE A 126 -12.83 -33.68 12.03
N GLY A 127 -13.88 -33.89 11.22
CA GLY A 127 -14.02 -35.04 10.33
C GLY A 127 -13.40 -34.75 8.95
N PHE A 128 -12.69 -35.72 8.40
CA PHE A 128 -12.10 -35.71 7.07
C PHE A 128 -12.66 -36.87 6.24
N SER A 129 -13.06 -36.59 5.01
CA SER A 129 -13.50 -37.59 4.06
C SER A 129 -13.16 -37.20 2.63
N SER A 130 -13.25 -38.14 1.70
CA SER A 130 -13.12 -37.89 0.27
C SER A 130 -14.14 -38.73 -0.50
N ALA A 131 -14.83 -38.10 -1.47
CA ALA A 131 -15.75 -38.81 -2.34
C ALA A 131 -15.10 -39.40 -3.60
N ARG A 132 -13.87 -38.98 -3.94
CA ARG A 132 -13.25 -39.30 -5.22
C ARG A 132 -11.88 -39.96 -5.14
N SER A 133 -11.06 -39.60 -4.15
CA SER A 133 -9.66 -40.03 -4.08
C SER A 133 -9.18 -40.23 -2.63
N THR A 134 -8.28 -39.38 -2.19
CA THR A 134 -7.81 -39.32 -0.80
C THR A 134 -8.01 -37.91 -0.24
N TRP A 135 -8.33 -37.80 1.01
CA TRP A 135 -8.24 -36.57 1.77
C TRP A 135 -6.86 -36.42 2.37
N LEU A 136 -6.47 -35.18 2.69
CA LEU A 136 -5.23 -34.89 3.43
C LEU A 136 -5.43 -33.72 4.41
N ILE A 137 -4.51 -33.64 5.39
CA ILE A 137 -4.39 -32.53 6.34
C ILE A 137 -2.95 -32.32 6.76
N ASN A 138 -2.45 -31.08 6.71
CA ASN A 138 -1.09 -30.73 7.12
C ASN A 138 -1.07 -30.12 8.53
N ALA A 139 -1.99 -29.20 8.84
CA ALA A 139 -2.03 -28.55 10.14
C ALA A 139 -3.46 -28.13 10.51
N VAL A 140 -3.70 -28.06 11.83
CA VAL A 140 -4.94 -27.53 12.42
C VAL A 140 -4.57 -26.57 13.56
N SER A 141 -5.20 -25.41 13.61
CA SER A 141 -5.11 -24.46 14.72
C SER A 141 -6.50 -24.19 15.27
N ILE A 142 -6.65 -24.18 16.59
CA ILE A 142 -7.91 -23.97 17.30
C ILE A 142 -7.69 -22.90 18.36
N ALA A 143 -8.44 -21.82 18.28
CA ALA A 143 -8.36 -20.71 19.24
C ALA A 143 -9.78 -20.25 19.65
N PRO A 144 -10.02 -19.89 20.93
CA PRO A 144 -11.23 -19.18 21.29
C PRO A 144 -11.37 -17.90 20.46
N VAL A 145 -12.58 -17.58 20.01
CA VAL A 145 -12.81 -16.35 19.19
C VAL A 145 -12.45 -15.07 19.96
N GLU A 146 -12.54 -15.12 21.29
CA GLU A 146 -12.15 -14.03 22.19
C GLU A 146 -10.63 -13.82 22.28
N CYS A 147 -9.83 -14.84 21.96
CA CYS A 147 -8.40 -14.68 21.80
C CYS A 147 -8.15 -13.97 20.48
N ALA A 148 -7.52 -12.79 20.53
CA ALA A 148 -7.08 -12.12 19.31
C ALA A 148 -6.29 -13.12 18.46
N ALA A 149 -6.85 -13.50 17.32
CA ALA A 149 -6.16 -14.43 16.43
C ALA A 149 -4.80 -13.85 16.09
N PRO A 150 -3.69 -14.63 16.13
CA PRO A 150 -2.42 -14.11 15.70
C PRO A 150 -2.56 -13.63 14.27
N LEU A 151 -1.95 -12.47 13.96
CA LEU A 151 -1.81 -11.99 12.60
C LEU A 151 -1.34 -13.13 11.70
N TRP A 152 -1.89 -13.23 10.51
CA TRP A 152 -1.47 -14.21 9.52
C TRP A 152 0.07 -14.21 9.35
N LEU A 153 0.67 -13.02 9.30
CA LEU A 153 2.11 -12.84 9.25
C LEU A 153 2.85 -13.45 10.46
N ALA A 154 2.28 -13.35 11.68
CA ALA A 154 2.86 -14.00 12.86
C ALA A 154 2.87 -15.52 12.72
N ARG A 155 1.82 -16.11 12.13
CA ARG A 155 1.77 -17.55 11.86
C ARG A 155 2.83 -18.00 10.86
N HIS A 156 3.12 -17.20 9.83
CA HIS A 156 4.21 -17.50 8.90
C HIS A 156 5.56 -17.56 9.60
N LEU A 157 5.84 -16.63 10.52
CA LEU A 157 7.06 -16.68 11.32
C LEU A 157 7.08 -17.89 12.26
N GLU A 158 5.96 -18.21 12.88
CA GLU A 158 5.81 -19.35 13.78
C GLU A 158 5.95 -20.70 13.03
N SER A 159 5.57 -20.77 11.76
CA SER A 159 5.72 -21.97 10.92
C SER A 159 7.16 -22.26 10.48
N ARG A 160 8.12 -21.48 10.91
CA ARG A 160 9.55 -21.62 10.56
C ARG A 160 9.83 -21.59 9.05
N TRP A 161 9.07 -20.79 8.31
CA TRP A 161 9.40 -20.55 6.91
C TRP A 161 10.81 -20.03 6.77
N ALA A 162 11.51 -20.49 5.74
CA ALA A 162 12.89 -20.07 5.45
C ALA A 162 12.92 -18.66 4.83
N LEU A 163 12.30 -17.70 5.51
CA LEU A 163 12.40 -16.30 5.14
C LEU A 163 13.82 -15.80 5.39
N PRO A 164 14.37 -14.94 4.52
CA PRO A 164 15.62 -14.25 4.79
C PRO A 164 15.58 -13.55 6.16
N GLU A 165 16.72 -13.50 6.88
CA GLU A 165 16.75 -12.88 8.22
C GLU A 165 16.27 -11.41 8.22
N GLN A 166 16.61 -10.67 7.17
CA GLN A 166 16.13 -9.30 6.99
C GLN A 166 14.60 -9.24 6.95
N THR A 167 13.97 -10.12 6.17
CA THR A 167 12.50 -10.22 6.09
C THR A 167 11.89 -10.60 7.44
N ARG A 168 12.48 -11.55 8.16
CA ARG A 168 12.03 -11.94 9.51
C ARG A 168 12.13 -10.78 10.50
N ARG A 169 13.20 -10.00 10.42
CA ARG A 169 13.38 -8.81 11.26
C ARG A 169 12.29 -7.77 11.01
N GLY A 170 12.03 -7.43 9.75
CA GLY A 170 10.96 -6.52 9.36
C GLY A 170 9.58 -7.01 9.83
N ALA A 171 9.27 -8.28 9.60
CA ALA A 171 8.02 -8.88 10.02
C ALA A 171 7.83 -8.85 11.56
N ARG A 172 8.87 -9.19 12.34
CA ARG A 172 8.80 -9.10 13.81
C ARG A 172 8.56 -7.66 14.30
N PHE A 173 9.21 -6.69 13.67
CA PHE A 173 8.98 -5.27 13.98
C PHE A 173 7.52 -4.89 13.74
N LEU A 174 6.96 -5.19 12.58
CA LEU A 174 5.57 -4.86 12.22
C LEU A 174 4.56 -5.53 13.15
N ILE A 175 4.75 -6.82 13.44
CA ILE A 175 3.91 -7.58 14.37
C ILE A 175 3.99 -6.97 15.79
N GLY A 176 5.20 -6.63 16.25
CA GLY A 176 5.41 -5.98 17.54
C GLY A 176 4.65 -4.65 17.64
N ARG A 177 4.72 -3.83 16.59
CA ARG A 177 3.97 -2.57 16.48
C ARG A 177 2.46 -2.79 16.47
N TRP A 178 1.98 -3.74 15.69
CA TRP A 178 0.56 -4.05 15.67
C TRP A 178 0.04 -4.52 17.02
N ARG A 179 0.78 -5.38 17.72
CA ARG A 179 0.40 -5.87 19.07
C ARG A 179 0.42 -4.77 20.13
N GLN A 180 1.23 -3.74 19.95
CA GLN A 180 1.28 -2.57 20.84
C GLN A 180 0.23 -1.52 20.48
N HIS A 181 -0.36 -1.60 19.31
CA HIS A 181 -1.42 -0.69 18.90
C HIS A 181 -2.61 -0.88 19.86
N PRO A 182 -3.04 0.18 20.57
CA PRO A 182 -4.13 0.07 21.53
C PRO A 182 -5.40 -0.36 20.77
N ALA A 183 -5.71 -1.63 20.89
CA ALA A 183 -6.87 -2.20 20.25
C ALA A 183 -8.10 -1.75 21.03
N SER A 184 -8.92 -0.92 20.44
CA SER A 184 -10.35 -1.10 20.52
C SER A 184 -11.20 -0.52 21.66
N ASP A 185 -10.71 -0.06 22.75
CA ASP A 185 -11.58 0.50 23.81
C ASP A 185 -11.92 1.99 23.59
N ILE A 186 -11.36 2.58 22.51
CA ILE A 186 -11.67 3.96 22.13
C ILE A 186 -12.82 3.93 21.13
N GLU A 187 -13.94 4.51 21.51
CA GLU A 187 -15.09 4.70 20.61
C GLU A 187 -14.66 5.50 19.38
N VAL A 188 -14.83 4.91 18.21
CA VAL A 188 -14.48 5.51 16.92
C VAL A 188 -15.72 6.14 16.33
N VAL A 189 -15.67 7.44 16.05
CA VAL A 189 -16.69 8.07 15.22
C VAL A 189 -16.56 7.50 13.81
N PRO A 190 -17.59 6.81 13.27
CA PRO A 190 -17.52 6.25 11.92
C PRO A 190 -17.30 7.36 10.90
N SER A 191 -16.55 7.05 9.84
CA SER A 191 -16.31 8.01 8.75
C SER A 191 -17.57 8.43 8.01
N GLY A 192 -18.62 7.60 8.07
CA GLY A 192 -19.86 7.77 7.30
C GLY A 192 -19.69 7.44 5.82
N LEU A 193 -18.47 7.05 5.39
CA LEU A 193 -18.16 6.70 4.01
C LEU A 193 -18.41 5.21 3.76
N THR A 194 -18.93 4.92 2.57
CA THR A 194 -19.26 3.57 2.09
C THR A 194 -18.57 3.29 0.77
N ARG A 195 -18.61 2.06 0.30
CA ARG A 195 -18.13 1.72 -1.04
C ARG A 195 -18.88 2.49 -2.15
N ASN A 196 -20.14 2.88 -1.91
CA ASN A 196 -20.93 3.65 -2.88
C ASN A 196 -20.41 5.07 -3.08
N ASP A 197 -19.63 5.61 -2.13
CA ASP A 197 -18.97 6.91 -2.30
C ASP A 197 -17.85 6.80 -3.34
N TYR A 198 -17.13 5.66 -3.39
CA TYR A 198 -16.17 5.38 -4.46
C TYR A 198 -16.87 5.36 -5.82
N LEU A 199 -17.98 4.61 -5.92
CA LEU A 199 -18.75 4.52 -7.17
C LEU A 199 -19.27 5.89 -7.63
N ARG A 200 -19.74 6.73 -6.71
CA ARG A 200 -20.18 8.09 -7.02
C ARG A 200 -19.06 8.95 -7.60
N THR A 201 -17.88 8.87 -7.00
CA THR A 201 -16.69 9.58 -7.49
C THR A 201 -16.27 9.09 -8.86
N ILE A 202 -16.28 7.76 -9.09
CA ILE A 202 -16.01 7.17 -10.40
C ILE A 202 -17.01 7.68 -11.42
N ALA A 203 -18.31 7.68 -11.09
CA ALA A 203 -19.36 8.15 -11.99
C ALA A 203 -19.18 9.61 -12.41
N GLN A 204 -18.78 10.49 -11.48
CA GLN A 204 -18.49 11.89 -11.78
C GLN A 204 -17.29 12.04 -12.73
N GLY A 205 -16.22 11.29 -12.51
CA GLY A 205 -15.07 11.28 -13.40
C GLY A 205 -15.39 10.70 -14.78
N VAL A 206 -16.16 9.61 -14.85
CA VAL A 206 -16.63 9.02 -16.10
C VAL A 206 -17.47 10.02 -16.89
N GLU A 207 -18.38 10.74 -16.23
CA GLU A 207 -19.21 11.78 -16.89
C GLU A 207 -18.33 12.89 -17.49
N HIS A 208 -17.27 13.30 -16.79
CA HIS A 208 -16.31 14.26 -17.32
C HIS A 208 -15.59 13.74 -18.57
N PHE A 209 -14.99 12.55 -18.48
CA PHE A 209 -14.13 12.02 -19.54
C PHE A 209 -14.90 11.47 -20.76
N ARG A 210 -16.19 11.11 -20.65
CA ARG A 210 -16.98 10.71 -21.82
C ARG A 210 -17.07 11.81 -22.86
N HIS A 211 -17.01 13.08 -22.46
CA HIS A 211 -16.97 14.24 -23.36
C HIS A 211 -15.61 14.41 -24.06
N SER A 212 -14.59 13.71 -23.61
CA SER A 212 -13.27 13.68 -24.23
C SER A 212 -13.05 12.47 -25.14
N GLN A 213 -14.07 11.62 -25.32
CA GLN A 213 -14.03 10.46 -26.21
C GLN A 213 -14.18 10.91 -27.67
N ASP A 214 -13.27 10.45 -28.53
CA ASP A 214 -13.35 10.71 -29.97
C ASP A 214 -14.21 9.67 -30.70
N LEU A 215 -14.38 9.86 -32.01
CA LEU A 215 -15.18 8.97 -32.85
C LEU A 215 -14.62 7.54 -32.98
N ASN A 216 -13.39 7.30 -32.61
CA ASN A 216 -12.77 5.98 -32.61
C ASN A 216 -12.85 5.28 -31.23
N GLY A 217 -13.44 5.94 -30.23
CA GLY A 217 -13.56 5.45 -28.87
C GLY A 217 -12.37 5.81 -27.95
N SER A 218 -11.35 6.52 -28.46
CA SER A 218 -10.20 6.88 -27.64
C SER A 218 -10.45 8.11 -26.76
N ILE A 219 -9.79 8.19 -25.60
CA ILE A 219 -9.90 9.34 -24.70
C ILE A 219 -8.78 10.34 -24.99
N VAL A 220 -9.17 11.49 -25.51
CA VAL A 220 -8.27 12.58 -25.83
C VAL A 220 -7.96 13.41 -24.59
N ASP A 221 -6.68 13.56 -24.28
CA ASP A 221 -6.22 14.41 -23.17
C ASP A 221 -6.42 15.90 -23.54
N ALA A 222 -7.23 16.61 -22.76
CA ALA A 222 -7.57 18.01 -23.04
C ALA A 222 -6.37 18.96 -22.96
N VAL A 223 -5.31 18.61 -22.20
CA VAL A 223 -4.11 19.44 -22.03
C VAL A 223 -3.16 19.28 -23.20
N VAL A 224 -3.14 18.09 -23.83
CA VAL A 224 -2.19 17.75 -24.91
C VAL A 224 -2.86 17.63 -26.28
N GLY A 225 -4.17 17.43 -26.33
CA GLY A 225 -4.95 17.35 -27.56
C GLY A 225 -4.83 16.02 -28.31
N LYS A 226 -4.38 14.94 -27.64
CA LYS A 226 -4.30 13.57 -28.19
C LYS A 226 -4.45 12.53 -27.09
N GLU A 227 -4.73 11.28 -27.48
CA GLU A 227 -4.66 10.16 -26.55
C GLU A 227 -3.26 9.99 -25.97
N LEU A 228 -3.16 9.74 -24.66
CA LEU A 228 -1.90 9.49 -23.98
C LEU A 228 -1.95 8.19 -23.16
N TYR A 229 -0.88 7.46 -23.23
CA TYR A 229 -0.56 6.27 -22.42
C TYR A 229 -1.73 5.27 -22.36
N TYR A 230 -2.41 5.15 -21.22
CA TYR A 230 -3.43 4.15 -20.92
C TYR A 230 -4.77 4.76 -20.46
N SER A 231 -5.12 5.95 -20.96
CA SER A 231 -6.39 6.61 -20.62
C SER A 231 -7.61 5.82 -21.11
N THR A 232 -7.59 5.36 -22.34
CA THR A 232 -8.74 4.67 -22.95
C THR A 232 -9.15 3.38 -22.24
N PRO A 233 -8.24 2.43 -21.93
CA PRO A 233 -8.64 1.23 -21.19
C PRO A 233 -9.09 1.54 -19.74
N GLY A 234 -8.52 2.56 -19.10
CA GLY A 234 -8.98 3.02 -17.78
C GLY A 234 -10.42 3.56 -17.82
N PHE A 235 -10.78 4.31 -18.87
CA PHE A 235 -12.15 4.77 -19.09
C PHE A 235 -13.10 3.60 -19.37
N ALA A 236 -12.69 2.64 -20.22
CA ALA A 236 -13.50 1.46 -20.52
C ALA A 236 -13.90 0.71 -19.24
N TYR A 237 -12.96 0.50 -18.33
CA TYR A 237 -13.25 -0.15 -17.04
C TYR A 237 -14.13 0.71 -16.14
N ALA A 238 -13.78 1.97 -15.92
CA ALA A 238 -14.52 2.85 -15.03
C ALA A 238 -15.98 3.03 -15.48
N ALA A 239 -16.21 3.24 -16.79
CA ALA A 239 -17.54 3.38 -17.36
C ALA A 239 -18.33 2.06 -17.30
N ALA A 240 -17.68 0.92 -17.59
CA ALA A 240 -18.29 -0.41 -17.45
C ALA A 240 -18.74 -0.68 -16.01
N LEU A 241 -17.91 -0.34 -15.04
CA LEU A 241 -18.22 -0.51 -13.63
C LEU A 241 -19.46 0.33 -13.23
N VAL A 242 -19.50 1.59 -13.62
CA VAL A 242 -20.66 2.45 -13.32
C VAL A 242 -21.90 1.93 -14.03
N ALA A 243 -21.83 1.59 -15.32
CA ALA A 243 -22.97 1.06 -16.08
C ALA A 243 -23.54 -0.21 -15.42
N SER A 244 -22.68 -1.17 -15.08
CA SER A 244 -23.07 -2.43 -14.46
C SER A 244 -23.64 -2.23 -13.04
N ALA A 245 -23.00 -1.41 -12.22
CA ALA A 245 -23.39 -1.24 -10.82
C ALA A 245 -24.66 -0.37 -10.63
N THR A 246 -24.94 0.55 -11.56
CA THR A 246 -26.07 1.49 -11.45
C THR A 246 -27.20 1.18 -12.42
N GLY A 247 -26.98 0.35 -13.43
CA GLY A 247 -27.92 0.13 -14.54
C GLY A 247 -27.97 1.28 -15.54
N ASN A 248 -26.97 2.18 -15.55
CA ASN A 248 -26.95 3.32 -16.46
C ASN A 248 -26.63 2.87 -17.89
N ALA A 249 -27.66 2.71 -18.73
CA ALA A 249 -27.55 2.27 -20.09
C ALA A 249 -26.77 3.25 -21.01
N ASP A 250 -26.77 4.55 -20.70
CA ASP A 250 -26.11 5.58 -21.51
C ASP A 250 -24.57 5.46 -21.50
N LEU A 251 -24.02 4.70 -20.56
CA LEU A 251 -22.59 4.45 -20.46
C LEU A 251 -22.14 3.16 -21.15
N ILE A 252 -23.08 2.28 -21.58
CA ILE A 252 -22.73 0.99 -22.17
C ILE A 252 -21.97 1.19 -23.49
N GLU A 253 -22.51 2.00 -24.41
CA GLU A 253 -21.88 2.20 -25.71
C GLU A 253 -20.55 2.97 -25.61
N PRO A 254 -20.43 4.08 -24.87
CA PRO A 254 -19.13 4.73 -24.65
C PRO A 254 -18.07 3.80 -24.07
N ALA A 255 -18.43 2.97 -23.06
CA ALA A 255 -17.52 2.00 -22.48
C ALA A 255 -17.10 0.92 -23.51
N ALA A 256 -18.05 0.46 -24.32
CA ALA A 256 -17.82 -0.56 -25.34
C ALA A 256 -16.97 -0.04 -26.51
N GLU A 257 -17.14 1.21 -26.95
CA GLU A 257 -16.30 1.86 -27.96
C GLU A 257 -14.86 2.05 -27.45
N ALA A 258 -14.69 2.45 -26.18
CA ALA A 258 -13.37 2.53 -25.55
C ALA A 258 -12.72 1.14 -25.43
N PHE A 259 -13.50 0.11 -25.14
CA PHE A 259 -13.01 -1.27 -25.12
C PHE A 259 -12.56 -1.72 -26.52
N ASP A 260 -13.37 -1.48 -27.56
CA ASP A 260 -13.02 -1.78 -28.96
C ASP A 260 -11.71 -1.10 -29.38
N CYS A 261 -11.56 0.17 -29.04
CA CYS A 261 -10.35 0.95 -29.32
C CYS A 261 -9.13 0.35 -28.61
N ALA A 262 -9.24 0.13 -27.30
CA ALA A 262 -8.14 -0.34 -26.47
C ALA A 262 -7.75 -1.79 -26.80
N SER A 263 -8.70 -2.71 -27.00
CA SER A 263 -8.39 -4.11 -27.36
C SER A 263 -7.69 -4.20 -28.70
N ARG A 264 -8.13 -3.43 -29.70
CA ARG A 264 -7.48 -3.34 -31.00
C ARG A 264 -6.05 -2.79 -30.88
N ALA A 265 -5.87 -1.68 -30.15
CA ALA A 265 -4.55 -1.08 -29.93
C ALA A 265 -3.58 -2.05 -29.24
N LEU A 266 -4.07 -2.85 -28.28
CA LEU A 266 -3.30 -3.88 -27.60
C LEU A 266 -2.81 -4.95 -28.57
N ILE A 267 -3.70 -5.49 -29.42
CA ILE A 267 -3.37 -6.58 -30.35
C ILE A 267 -2.46 -6.10 -31.48
N GLU A 268 -2.75 -4.93 -32.02
CA GLU A 268 -1.96 -4.33 -33.10
C GLU A 268 -0.63 -3.75 -32.60
N ARG A 269 -0.37 -3.76 -31.29
CA ARG A 269 0.81 -3.16 -30.66
C ARG A 269 0.96 -1.67 -30.98
N LYS A 270 -0.16 -0.98 -30.92
CA LYS A 270 -0.29 0.46 -31.21
C LYS A 270 -0.73 1.26 -30.00
N ALA A 271 -0.55 0.72 -28.78
CA ALA A 271 -0.84 1.47 -27.57
C ALA A 271 0.00 2.75 -27.52
N PRO A 272 -0.58 3.89 -27.12
CA PRO A 272 0.14 5.15 -27.03
C PRO A 272 1.43 5.01 -26.20
N SER A 273 2.56 5.42 -26.78
CA SER A 273 3.88 5.32 -26.15
C SER A 273 4.29 3.90 -25.73
N ALA A 274 3.81 2.88 -26.42
CA ALA A 274 4.09 1.46 -26.13
C ALA A 274 3.74 1.06 -24.69
N HIS A 275 2.52 1.40 -24.21
CA HIS A 275 2.03 1.12 -22.88
C HIS A 275 1.09 -0.10 -22.80
N GLU A 276 1.27 -1.10 -23.65
CA GLU A 276 0.44 -2.31 -23.72
C GLU A 276 0.33 -3.03 -22.36
N ASP A 277 1.38 -2.99 -21.53
CA ASP A 277 1.38 -3.57 -20.18
C ASP A 277 0.30 -3.00 -19.26
N PHE A 278 -0.14 -1.76 -19.50
CA PHE A 278 -1.18 -1.08 -18.71
C PHE A 278 -2.59 -1.32 -19.23
N PHE A 279 -2.75 -1.90 -20.41
CA PHE A 279 -4.05 -2.08 -21.07
C PHE A 279 -4.79 -3.30 -20.56
N VAL A 280 -4.07 -4.39 -20.31
CA VAL A 280 -4.69 -5.71 -20.07
C VAL A 280 -5.52 -5.75 -18.79
N THR A 281 -5.05 -5.18 -17.70
CA THR A 281 -5.76 -5.23 -16.41
C THR A 281 -7.10 -4.51 -16.45
N PRO A 282 -7.21 -3.24 -16.89
CA PRO A 282 -8.51 -2.58 -17.03
C PRO A 282 -9.45 -3.32 -17.99
N LEU A 283 -8.95 -3.85 -19.11
CA LEU A 283 -9.77 -4.62 -20.06
C LEU A 283 -10.26 -5.95 -19.45
N ALA A 284 -9.42 -6.64 -18.69
CA ALA A 284 -9.81 -7.88 -17.99
C ALA A 284 -10.87 -7.65 -16.91
N HIS A 285 -10.88 -6.49 -16.26
CA HIS A 285 -11.94 -6.08 -15.34
C HIS A 285 -13.20 -5.61 -16.08
N ALA A 286 -13.06 -4.87 -17.18
CA ALA A 286 -14.20 -4.36 -17.97
C ALA A 286 -14.97 -5.47 -18.68
N PHE A 287 -14.29 -6.49 -19.18
CA PHE A 287 -14.88 -7.56 -19.99
C PHE A 287 -16.08 -8.25 -19.29
N PRO A 288 -15.99 -8.78 -18.07
CA PRO A 288 -17.12 -9.45 -17.44
C PRO A 288 -18.29 -8.51 -17.11
N LEU A 289 -18.03 -7.20 -16.99
CA LEU A 289 -19.05 -6.19 -16.73
C LEU A 289 -19.80 -5.79 -18.01
N LEU A 290 -19.11 -5.72 -19.15
CA LEU A 290 -19.67 -5.29 -20.43
C LEU A 290 -20.24 -6.44 -21.25
N ALA A 291 -19.63 -7.62 -21.23
CA ALA A 291 -20.05 -8.74 -22.09
C ALA A 291 -21.55 -9.09 -21.96
N PRO A 292 -22.18 -9.05 -20.78
CA PRO A 292 -23.62 -9.28 -20.64
C PRO A 292 -24.50 -8.13 -21.16
N LEU A 293 -23.94 -6.94 -21.36
CA LEU A 293 -24.66 -5.71 -21.69
C LEU A 293 -24.60 -5.34 -23.19
N VAL A 294 -23.74 -5.99 -23.95
CA VAL A 294 -23.56 -5.77 -25.37
C VAL A 294 -24.06 -6.95 -26.21
N LYS A 295 -24.12 -6.81 -27.55
CA LYS A 295 -24.45 -7.92 -28.42
C LYS A 295 -23.43 -9.05 -28.30
N ALA A 296 -23.89 -10.29 -28.36
CA ALA A 296 -23.06 -11.49 -28.22
C ALA A 296 -21.86 -11.50 -29.17
N GLU A 297 -22.07 -11.09 -30.44
CA GLU A 297 -21.02 -11.06 -31.45
C GLU A 297 -19.87 -10.09 -31.08
N ARG A 298 -20.19 -8.98 -30.39
CA ARG A 298 -19.17 -8.02 -29.93
C ARG A 298 -18.37 -8.61 -28.76
N ALA A 299 -19.02 -9.23 -27.81
CA ALA A 299 -18.38 -9.89 -26.68
C ALA A 299 -17.48 -11.06 -27.12
N GLU A 300 -17.95 -11.88 -28.08
CA GLU A 300 -17.16 -12.99 -28.63
C GLU A 300 -15.93 -12.48 -29.41
N ARG A 301 -16.07 -11.38 -30.17
CA ARG A 301 -14.92 -10.73 -30.80
C ARG A 301 -13.89 -10.31 -29.76
N TRP A 302 -14.27 -9.62 -28.69
CA TRP A 302 -13.35 -9.22 -27.62
C TRP A 302 -12.66 -10.43 -26.96
N ARG A 303 -13.41 -11.50 -26.72
CA ARG A 303 -12.87 -12.75 -26.19
C ARG A 303 -11.81 -13.32 -27.13
N ALA A 304 -12.09 -13.37 -28.43
CA ALA A 304 -11.16 -13.87 -29.43
C ALA A 304 -9.89 -12.98 -29.53
N GLU A 305 -10.07 -11.67 -29.54
CA GLU A 305 -8.99 -10.69 -29.57
C GLU A 305 -8.05 -10.84 -28.37
N LEU A 306 -8.58 -10.79 -27.15
CA LEU A 306 -7.77 -10.94 -25.92
C LEU A 306 -7.14 -12.35 -25.82
N GLY A 307 -7.83 -13.38 -26.33
CA GLY A 307 -7.30 -14.74 -26.38
C GLY A 307 -6.15 -14.92 -27.36
N ALA A 308 -6.17 -14.22 -28.47
CA ALA A 308 -5.12 -14.26 -29.50
C ALA A 308 -3.84 -13.52 -29.09
N MET A 309 -3.90 -12.67 -28.08
CA MET A 309 -2.74 -11.92 -27.59
C MET A 309 -1.66 -12.85 -27.03
N ASN A 310 -0.41 -12.67 -27.47
CA ASN A 310 0.74 -13.38 -26.90
C ASN A 310 1.49 -12.45 -25.91
N PRO A 311 1.39 -12.68 -24.59
CA PRO A 311 1.98 -11.80 -23.59
C PRO A 311 3.51 -11.75 -23.68
N PHE A 312 4.17 -12.85 -24.09
CA PHE A 312 5.64 -12.91 -24.27
C PHE A 312 6.13 -12.08 -25.48
N MET A 313 5.23 -11.68 -26.37
CA MET A 313 5.56 -10.84 -27.53
C MET A 313 5.14 -9.39 -27.36
N ILE A 314 4.03 -9.15 -26.66
CA ILE A 314 3.39 -7.83 -26.57
C ILE A 314 3.99 -7.00 -25.44
N TYR A 315 4.11 -7.56 -24.25
CA TYR A 315 4.52 -6.79 -23.07
C TYR A 315 6.00 -6.45 -23.07
N ARG A 316 6.32 -5.24 -22.64
CA ARG A 316 7.70 -4.81 -22.37
C ARG A 316 8.26 -5.45 -21.10
N SER A 317 7.37 -5.77 -20.15
CA SER A 317 7.67 -6.42 -18.86
C SER A 317 7.88 -7.94 -18.94
N ARG A 318 7.86 -8.54 -20.12
CA ARG A 318 8.06 -9.98 -20.29
C ARG A 318 9.46 -10.42 -19.85
N PRO A 319 9.65 -11.72 -19.45
CA PRO A 319 10.97 -12.28 -19.22
C PRO A 319 11.90 -12.07 -20.42
N GLY A 320 13.09 -11.52 -20.18
CA GLY A 320 14.03 -11.12 -21.25
C GLY A 320 13.63 -9.84 -22.02
N GLY A 321 12.61 -9.14 -21.56
CA GLY A 321 12.20 -7.84 -22.11
C GLY A 321 13.13 -6.69 -21.75
N ALA A 322 12.84 -5.50 -22.27
CA ALA A 322 13.72 -4.33 -22.13
C ALA A 322 13.68 -3.66 -20.75
N LEU A 323 12.71 -4.00 -19.90
CA LEU A 323 12.54 -3.39 -18.58
C LEU A 323 13.32 -4.16 -17.51
N ALA A 324 13.94 -3.43 -16.60
CA ALA A 324 14.55 -4.03 -15.42
C ALA A 324 13.49 -4.74 -14.55
N PRO A 325 13.81 -5.87 -13.93
CA PRO A 325 12.90 -6.54 -13.01
C PRO A 325 12.46 -5.63 -11.86
N GLY A 326 11.26 -5.86 -11.32
CA GLY A 326 10.75 -5.16 -10.15
C GLY A 326 10.21 -3.75 -10.38
N THR A 327 10.06 -3.31 -11.64
CA THR A 327 9.40 -2.04 -11.97
C THR A 327 7.88 -2.18 -11.93
N ASN A 328 7.16 -1.05 -11.81
CA ASN A 328 5.68 -1.05 -11.82
C ASN A 328 5.11 -1.75 -13.07
N TRP A 329 5.68 -1.51 -14.25
CA TRP A 329 5.29 -2.14 -15.50
C TRP A 329 5.23 -3.67 -15.41
N ASN A 330 6.21 -4.24 -14.72
CA ASN A 330 6.36 -5.69 -14.60
C ASN A 330 5.24 -6.34 -13.80
N CYS A 331 4.57 -5.57 -12.94
CA CYS A 331 3.54 -6.09 -12.06
C CYS A 331 2.11 -5.90 -12.63
N LEU A 332 1.91 -4.86 -13.46
CA LEU A 332 0.59 -4.55 -14.00
C LEU A 332 0.09 -5.64 -14.96
N ALA A 333 0.91 -6.04 -15.92
CA ALA A 333 0.55 -7.06 -16.89
C ALA A 333 0.26 -8.43 -16.23
N LEU A 334 0.93 -8.76 -15.10
CA LEU A 334 0.74 -10.02 -14.38
C LEU A 334 -0.70 -10.20 -13.90
N SER A 335 -1.28 -9.19 -13.26
CA SER A 335 -2.64 -9.24 -12.74
C SER A 335 -3.66 -9.41 -13.86
N GLY A 336 -3.54 -8.61 -14.93
CA GLY A 336 -4.46 -8.67 -16.05
C GLY A 336 -4.42 -10.00 -16.79
N ASP A 337 -3.24 -10.52 -17.08
CA ASP A 337 -3.10 -11.81 -17.78
C ASP A 337 -3.64 -12.97 -16.94
N PHE A 338 -3.41 -12.95 -15.62
CA PHE A 338 -4.01 -13.92 -14.71
C PHE A 338 -5.54 -13.85 -14.70
N ARG A 339 -6.13 -12.64 -14.70
CA ARG A 339 -7.58 -12.47 -14.79
C ARG A 339 -8.14 -13.00 -16.11
N LEU A 340 -7.45 -12.81 -17.24
CA LEU A 340 -7.86 -13.40 -18.52
C LEU A 340 -7.87 -14.93 -18.46
N HIS A 341 -6.93 -15.55 -17.74
CA HIS A 341 -6.95 -16.98 -17.49
C HIS A 341 -8.19 -17.39 -16.66
N GLN A 342 -8.50 -16.67 -15.58
CA GLN A 342 -9.69 -16.97 -14.78
C GLN A 342 -11.01 -16.83 -15.54
N LEU A 343 -11.08 -15.89 -16.50
CA LEU A 343 -12.23 -15.71 -17.38
C LEU A 343 -12.33 -16.77 -18.49
N GLY A 344 -11.40 -17.75 -18.51
CA GLY A 344 -11.32 -18.77 -19.55
C GLY A 344 -10.95 -18.21 -20.93
N ILE A 345 -10.39 -17.01 -21.00
CA ILE A 345 -9.89 -16.38 -22.22
C ILE A 345 -8.48 -16.87 -22.53
N ARG A 346 -7.67 -17.07 -21.50
CA ARG A 346 -6.35 -17.71 -21.58
C ARG A 346 -6.43 -19.19 -21.23
N ALA A 347 -5.71 -20.02 -21.97
CA ALA A 347 -5.64 -21.46 -21.71
C ALA A 347 -4.93 -21.80 -20.38
N ASP A 348 -3.91 -21.01 -20.01
CA ASP A 348 -3.10 -21.21 -18.82
C ASP A 348 -2.64 -19.88 -18.21
N ALA A 349 -2.04 -19.94 -17.02
CA ALA A 349 -1.45 -18.81 -16.30
C ALA A 349 0.10 -18.75 -16.47
N ALA A 350 0.65 -19.36 -17.51
CA ALA A 350 2.10 -19.54 -17.68
C ALA A 350 2.88 -18.22 -17.68
N PHE A 351 2.35 -17.18 -18.27
CA PHE A 351 2.99 -15.85 -18.24
C PHE A 351 3.09 -15.33 -16.81
N SER A 352 1.99 -15.32 -16.07
CA SER A 352 1.96 -14.83 -14.69
C SER A 352 2.85 -15.65 -13.78
N GLU A 353 2.84 -16.98 -13.89
CA GLU A 353 3.65 -17.87 -13.06
C GLU A 353 5.14 -17.73 -13.34
N ASN A 354 5.55 -17.70 -14.62
CA ASN A 354 6.95 -17.56 -15.00
C ASN A 354 7.53 -16.19 -14.67
N SER A 355 6.69 -15.15 -14.73
CA SER A 355 7.12 -13.76 -14.53
C SER A 355 7.04 -13.31 -13.07
N LEU A 356 6.18 -13.90 -12.25
CA LEU A 356 5.93 -13.43 -10.89
C LEU A 356 7.19 -13.41 -10.02
N LYS A 357 7.94 -14.52 -9.98
CA LYS A 357 9.20 -14.61 -9.21
C LYS A 357 10.28 -13.67 -9.71
N GLY A 358 10.39 -13.54 -11.02
CA GLY A 358 11.40 -12.69 -11.66
C GLY A 358 11.03 -11.21 -11.75
N GLN A 359 9.77 -10.86 -11.51
CA GLN A 359 9.25 -9.52 -11.72
C GLN A 359 8.50 -8.98 -10.48
N GLY A 360 7.54 -9.74 -9.97
CA GLY A 360 6.62 -9.29 -8.92
C GLY A 360 7.12 -9.45 -7.49
N LEU A 361 8.10 -10.34 -7.27
CA LEU A 361 8.67 -10.63 -5.93
C LEU A 361 10.09 -10.09 -5.75
N VAL A 362 10.62 -9.38 -6.74
CA VAL A 362 11.98 -8.83 -6.71
C VAL A 362 11.95 -7.39 -6.16
N PHE A 363 13.03 -6.99 -5.49
CA PHE A 363 13.23 -5.63 -4.98
C PHE A 363 12.27 -5.17 -3.90
N GLN A 364 11.73 -6.08 -3.10
CA GLN A 364 11.05 -5.75 -1.87
C GLN A 364 12.07 -5.58 -0.74
N ASN A 365 11.84 -4.60 0.12
CA ASN A 365 12.63 -4.45 1.34
C ASN A 365 12.10 -5.33 2.49
N GLU A 366 12.74 -5.22 3.65
CA GLU A 366 12.34 -5.93 4.88
C GLU A 366 10.90 -5.64 5.32
N PHE A 367 10.32 -4.52 4.87
CA PHE A 367 8.96 -4.07 5.19
C PHE A 367 7.94 -4.38 4.09
N GLY A 368 8.28 -5.15 3.07
CA GLY A 368 7.38 -5.50 1.97
C GLY A 368 7.10 -4.36 1.00
N LEU A 369 7.98 -3.36 0.94
CA LEU A 369 7.87 -2.21 0.06
C LEU A 369 8.74 -2.38 -1.19
N TYR A 370 8.22 -2.02 -2.35
CA TYR A 370 8.95 -2.05 -3.62
C TYR A 370 9.83 -0.82 -3.78
N ALA A 371 11.06 -1.03 -4.24
CA ALA A 371 12.11 -0.02 -4.26
C ALA A 371 12.00 1.01 -5.38
N GLU A 372 11.13 0.83 -6.36
CA GLU A 372 10.99 1.76 -7.46
C GLU A 372 10.43 3.11 -6.98
N GLY A 373 11.20 4.18 -7.17
CA GLY A 373 10.80 5.55 -6.84
C GLY A 373 10.21 5.71 -5.43
N PRO A 374 10.95 5.26 -4.38
CA PRO A 374 10.40 5.28 -3.02
C PRO A 374 9.97 6.69 -2.61
N MET A 375 8.75 6.89 -2.22
CA MET A 375 7.71 6.01 -1.63
C MET A 375 6.58 5.66 -2.60
N THR A 376 6.30 6.54 -3.55
CA THR A 376 5.02 6.63 -4.27
C THR A 376 4.81 5.44 -5.21
N TYR A 377 5.83 5.05 -5.97
CA TYR A 377 5.72 3.96 -6.95
C TYR A 377 5.62 2.57 -6.33
N ASP A 378 5.96 2.41 -5.07
CA ASP A 378 5.71 1.20 -4.29
C ASP A 378 4.23 0.77 -4.32
N ALA A 379 3.30 1.72 -4.40
CA ALA A 379 1.88 1.45 -4.41
C ALA A 379 1.39 0.67 -5.65
N PHE A 380 2.03 0.83 -6.81
CA PHE A 380 1.63 0.11 -8.02
C PHE A 380 1.70 -1.42 -7.86
N PRO A 381 2.88 -2.02 -7.62
CA PRO A 381 2.97 -3.46 -7.47
C PRO A 381 1.98 -4.00 -6.43
N ARG A 382 1.85 -3.32 -5.29
CA ARG A 382 1.02 -3.81 -4.19
C ARG A 382 -0.47 -3.80 -4.50
N ALA A 383 -0.96 -2.79 -5.22
CA ALA A 383 -2.36 -2.75 -5.63
C ALA A 383 -2.68 -3.87 -6.64
N TRP A 384 -1.89 -4.00 -7.71
CA TRP A 384 -2.16 -4.95 -8.79
C TRP A 384 -1.90 -6.41 -8.40
N LEU A 385 -0.78 -6.68 -7.72
CA LEU A 385 -0.51 -8.03 -7.23
C LEU A 385 -1.45 -8.44 -6.09
N GLY A 386 -1.90 -7.47 -5.29
CA GLY A 386 -2.94 -7.67 -4.29
C GLY A 386 -4.26 -8.07 -4.93
N ASP A 387 -4.69 -7.37 -5.97
CA ASP A 387 -5.86 -7.72 -6.76
C ASP A 387 -5.74 -9.10 -7.41
N MET A 388 -4.60 -9.43 -7.99
CA MET A 388 -4.32 -10.77 -8.54
C MET A 388 -4.47 -11.88 -7.49
N LEU A 389 -3.96 -11.65 -6.29
CA LEU A 389 -4.04 -12.63 -5.19
C LEU A 389 -5.50 -12.82 -4.72
N GLU A 390 -6.24 -11.72 -4.58
CA GLU A 390 -7.66 -11.75 -4.22
C GLU A 390 -8.54 -12.33 -5.33
N ALA A 391 -8.17 -12.13 -6.58
CA ALA A 391 -8.77 -12.80 -7.72
C ALA A 391 -8.59 -14.32 -7.71
N GLY A 392 -7.81 -14.87 -6.78
CA GLY A 392 -7.70 -16.31 -6.56
C GLY A 392 -6.41 -16.95 -7.08
N TYR A 393 -5.34 -16.19 -7.23
CA TYR A 393 -4.03 -16.78 -7.52
C TYR A 393 -3.60 -17.73 -6.38
N ARG A 394 -3.31 -19.00 -6.73
CA ARG A 394 -2.92 -20.08 -5.81
C ARG A 394 -1.69 -20.85 -6.30
N GLY A 395 -0.96 -20.27 -7.27
CA GLY A 395 0.26 -20.88 -7.81
C GLY A 395 1.41 -20.92 -6.80
N PRO A 396 2.59 -21.46 -7.21
CA PRO A 396 3.72 -21.72 -6.31
C PRO A 396 4.29 -20.50 -5.56
N ALA A 397 4.02 -19.28 -6.05
CA ALA A 397 4.48 -18.05 -5.42
C ALA A 397 3.40 -17.36 -4.55
N ALA A 398 2.20 -17.97 -4.41
CA ALA A 398 1.07 -17.32 -3.75
C ALA A 398 1.35 -16.95 -2.29
N GLU A 399 2.03 -17.82 -1.55
CA GLU A 399 2.34 -17.57 -0.14
C GLU A 399 3.41 -16.50 0.05
N GLU A 400 4.48 -16.55 -0.74
CA GLU A 400 5.53 -15.55 -0.71
C GLU A 400 4.98 -14.18 -1.10
N LEU A 401 4.11 -14.13 -2.11
CA LEU A 401 3.41 -12.92 -2.50
C LEU A 401 2.48 -12.41 -1.39
N ALA A 402 1.70 -13.30 -0.80
CA ALA A 402 0.79 -12.97 0.29
C ALA A 402 1.53 -12.38 1.49
N GLU A 403 2.64 -13.01 1.91
CA GLU A 403 3.48 -12.56 2.99
C GLU A 403 4.07 -11.16 2.72
N ALA A 404 4.59 -10.94 1.52
CA ALA A 404 5.15 -9.65 1.14
C ALA A 404 4.11 -8.53 1.13
N LEU A 405 2.92 -8.81 0.58
CA LEU A 405 1.82 -7.84 0.53
C LEU A 405 1.28 -7.52 1.93
N ASP A 406 1.20 -8.49 2.83
CA ASP A 406 0.74 -8.28 4.20
C ASP A 406 1.75 -7.45 5.01
N ARG A 407 3.07 -7.69 4.84
CA ARG A 407 4.11 -6.82 5.41
C ARG A 407 3.97 -5.39 4.88
N GLY A 408 3.85 -5.23 3.56
CA GLY A 408 3.69 -3.92 2.93
C GLY A 408 2.43 -3.19 3.39
N ALA A 409 1.32 -3.89 3.57
CA ALA A 409 0.07 -3.31 4.06
C ALA A 409 0.19 -2.82 5.51
N LEU A 410 0.78 -3.61 6.41
CA LEU A 410 1.05 -3.20 7.79
C LEU A 410 2.01 -2.01 7.85
N THR A 411 3.04 -2.01 6.99
CA THR A 411 3.95 -0.87 6.88
C THR A 411 3.20 0.40 6.44
N SER A 412 2.33 0.30 5.45
CA SER A 412 1.50 1.45 5.01
C SER A 412 0.58 1.98 6.10
N LEU A 413 0.02 1.10 6.95
CA LEU A 413 -0.75 1.50 8.12
C LEU A 413 0.06 2.37 9.09
N LEU A 414 1.30 1.98 9.38
CA LEU A 414 2.22 2.72 10.25
C LEU A 414 2.74 4.01 9.62
N MET A 415 2.71 4.11 8.29
CA MET A 415 3.22 5.28 7.56
C MET A 415 2.13 6.24 7.11
N GLN A 416 0.85 5.85 7.18
CA GLN A 416 -0.24 6.75 6.81
C GLN A 416 -0.15 8.03 7.63
N SER A 417 -0.34 9.18 6.98
CA SER A 417 -0.28 10.46 7.67
C SER A 417 -1.49 10.70 8.59
N ALA A 418 -1.37 11.68 9.48
CA ALA A 418 -2.47 12.12 10.33
C ALA A 418 -3.76 12.50 9.55
N ASN A 419 -3.63 12.87 8.28
CA ASN A 419 -4.75 13.18 7.39
C ASN A 419 -5.20 12.02 6.50
N GLY A 420 -4.56 10.86 6.58
CA GLY A 420 -4.88 9.71 5.74
C GLY A 420 -4.07 9.60 4.45
N GLU A 421 -3.21 10.56 4.15
CA GLU A 421 -2.39 10.57 2.92
C GLU A 421 -1.28 9.52 2.96
N ILE A 422 -0.84 9.10 1.77
CA ILE A 422 0.41 8.34 1.62
C ILE A 422 1.61 9.20 2.02
N PRO A 423 2.68 8.65 2.60
CA PRO A 423 3.89 9.42 2.93
C PRO A 423 4.47 10.11 1.71
N CYS A 424 4.95 11.34 1.88
CA CYS A 424 5.57 12.08 0.80
C CYS A 424 7.00 11.61 0.50
N GLY A 425 7.49 11.96 -0.67
CA GLY A 425 8.84 11.72 -1.17
C GLY A 425 8.89 10.73 -2.33
N GLY A 426 9.99 10.78 -3.06
CA GLY A 426 10.23 9.95 -4.22
C GLY A 426 9.64 10.48 -5.52
N ARG A 427 9.78 9.67 -6.56
CA ARG A 427 9.27 9.99 -7.90
C ARG A 427 7.76 10.15 -7.88
N SER A 428 7.23 11.18 -8.50
CA SER A 428 5.80 11.53 -8.57
C SER A 428 5.11 11.72 -7.20
N SER A 429 5.88 12.05 -6.17
CA SER A 429 5.29 12.41 -4.89
C SER A 429 4.26 13.52 -5.02
N GLN A 430 3.23 13.50 -4.18
CA GLN A 430 2.07 14.41 -4.22
C GLN A 430 1.18 14.28 -5.47
N HIS A 431 1.42 13.30 -6.34
CA HIS A 431 0.46 12.93 -7.37
C HIS A 431 -0.67 12.10 -6.76
N GLN A 432 -1.91 12.46 -7.08
CA GLN A 432 -3.11 11.89 -6.47
C GLN A 432 -3.34 10.41 -6.77
N TRP A 433 -2.79 9.90 -7.88
CA TRP A 433 -2.93 8.50 -8.22
C TRP A 433 -2.35 7.57 -7.14
N SER A 434 -1.33 8.03 -6.40
CA SER A 434 -0.74 7.25 -5.31
C SER A 434 -1.67 7.15 -4.09
N ASP A 435 -2.41 8.22 -3.77
CA ASP A 435 -3.42 8.17 -2.71
C ASP A 435 -4.61 7.29 -3.11
N ALA A 436 -5.05 7.34 -4.36
CA ALA A 436 -6.08 6.44 -4.87
C ALA A 436 -5.65 4.97 -4.80
N LEU A 437 -4.40 4.65 -5.16
CA LEU A 437 -3.85 3.30 -5.00
C LEU A 437 -3.76 2.89 -3.53
N GLN A 438 -3.45 3.81 -2.62
CA GLN A 438 -3.47 3.51 -1.18
C GLN A 438 -4.87 3.11 -0.70
N VAL A 439 -5.94 3.77 -1.21
CA VAL A 439 -7.32 3.34 -0.93
C VAL A 439 -7.53 1.89 -1.35
N ALA A 440 -7.15 1.54 -2.59
CA ALA A 440 -7.26 0.17 -3.12
C ALA A 440 -6.46 -0.84 -2.28
N ILE A 441 -5.20 -0.52 -1.95
CA ILE A 441 -4.34 -1.38 -1.14
C ILE A 441 -4.98 -1.69 0.21
N PHE A 442 -5.55 -0.69 0.89
CA PHE A 442 -6.17 -0.91 2.19
C PHE A 442 -7.48 -1.67 2.10
N GLU A 443 -8.32 -1.48 1.07
CA GLU A 443 -9.54 -2.30 0.89
C GLU A 443 -9.19 -3.75 0.55
N ILE A 444 -8.18 -3.99 -0.30
CA ILE A 444 -7.66 -5.32 -0.60
C ILE A 444 -7.11 -5.97 0.69
N ALA A 445 -6.32 -5.23 1.48
CA ALA A 445 -5.78 -5.72 2.73
C ALA A 445 -6.88 -6.01 3.78
N ALA A 446 -7.94 -5.20 3.81
CA ALA A 446 -9.10 -5.43 4.66
C ALA A 446 -9.82 -6.73 4.30
N ALA A 447 -10.11 -6.94 3.01
CA ALA A 447 -10.73 -8.17 2.52
C ALA A 447 -9.85 -9.41 2.83
N ARG A 448 -8.54 -9.31 2.64
CA ARG A 448 -7.58 -10.37 3.00
C ARG A 448 -7.57 -10.65 4.49
N ALA A 449 -7.45 -9.62 5.33
CA ALA A 449 -7.41 -9.77 6.77
C ALA A 449 -8.69 -10.46 7.29
N LEU A 450 -9.85 -10.10 6.75
CA LEU A 450 -11.11 -10.76 7.09
C LEU A 450 -11.10 -12.23 6.67
N ARG A 451 -10.68 -12.53 5.45
CA ARG A 451 -10.63 -13.90 4.91
C ARG A 451 -9.69 -14.80 5.70
N VAL A 452 -8.55 -14.29 6.16
CA VAL A 452 -7.66 -15.06 7.05
C VAL A 452 -8.09 -14.98 8.52
N GLY A 453 -9.23 -14.28 8.79
CA GLY A 453 -9.98 -14.19 10.04
C GLY A 453 -9.35 -13.32 11.10
N ASP A 454 -8.83 -12.21 10.68
CA ASP A 454 -8.48 -11.11 11.58
C ASP A 454 -9.43 -9.92 11.34
N PRO A 455 -10.67 -9.98 11.87
CA PRO A 455 -11.66 -8.92 11.69
C PRO A 455 -11.21 -7.59 12.34
N ALA A 456 -10.35 -7.64 13.36
CA ALA A 456 -9.82 -6.45 14.00
C ALA A 456 -8.88 -5.68 13.06
N LEU A 457 -7.96 -6.39 12.42
CA LEU A 457 -7.07 -5.83 11.42
C LEU A 457 -7.86 -5.39 10.17
N ALA A 458 -8.85 -6.19 9.74
CA ALA A 458 -9.74 -5.84 8.64
C ALA A 458 -10.47 -4.50 8.89
N SER A 459 -11.04 -4.32 10.09
CA SER A 459 -11.70 -3.08 10.52
C SER A 459 -10.75 -1.87 10.54
N THR A 460 -9.51 -2.08 10.92
CA THR A 460 -8.48 -1.02 10.91
C THR A 460 -8.07 -0.65 9.48
N PHE A 461 -7.88 -1.64 8.59
CA PHE A 461 -7.60 -1.37 7.17
C PHE A 461 -8.79 -0.68 6.49
N LYS A 462 -10.03 -1.12 6.77
CA LYS A 462 -11.23 -0.42 6.29
C LYS A 462 -11.18 1.07 6.67
N ARG A 463 -10.91 1.39 7.95
CA ARG A 463 -10.78 2.78 8.40
C ARG A 463 -9.66 3.51 7.68
N ALA A 464 -8.50 2.88 7.52
CA ALA A 464 -7.37 3.47 6.79
C ALA A 464 -7.74 3.79 5.34
N ALA A 465 -8.49 2.92 4.65
CA ALA A 465 -9.00 3.17 3.31
C ALA A 465 -9.95 4.38 3.27
N ARG A 466 -10.89 4.46 4.23
CA ARG A 466 -11.83 5.60 4.32
C ARG A 466 -11.09 6.91 4.60
N ARG A 467 -10.06 6.90 5.44
CA ARG A 467 -9.21 8.08 5.71
C ARG A 467 -8.42 8.50 4.47
N ALA A 468 -7.82 7.54 3.76
CA ALA A 468 -7.12 7.81 2.50
C ALA A 468 -8.06 8.44 1.45
N TYR A 469 -9.26 7.91 1.33
CA TYR A 469 -10.27 8.45 0.43
C TYR A 469 -10.74 9.86 0.85
N ALA A 470 -10.96 10.11 2.14
CA ALA A 470 -11.30 11.43 2.64
C ALA A 470 -10.20 12.48 2.37
N ALA A 471 -8.92 12.07 2.39
CA ALA A 471 -7.81 12.94 2.05
C ALA A 471 -7.71 13.23 0.54
N PHE A 472 -8.18 12.32 -0.28
CA PHE A 472 -8.19 12.40 -1.74
C PHE A 472 -9.33 13.27 -2.29
N LEU A 473 -10.55 13.17 -1.72
CA LEU A 473 -11.76 13.86 -2.18
C LEU A 473 -11.63 15.39 -2.37
N PRO A 474 -10.97 16.17 -1.49
CA PRO A 474 -10.87 17.63 -1.62
C PRO A 474 -10.20 18.11 -2.91
N TRP A 475 -9.55 17.22 -3.63
CA TRP A 475 -8.85 17.50 -4.88
C TRP A 475 -9.70 17.21 -6.11
N GLN A 476 -10.93 16.70 -5.94
CA GLN A 476 -11.89 16.58 -7.03
C GLN A 476 -12.41 17.97 -7.41
N ARG A 477 -12.43 18.25 -8.71
CA ARG A 477 -12.95 19.48 -9.28
C ARG A 477 -14.47 19.38 -9.44
N LEU A 478 -15.14 20.52 -9.53
CA LEU A 478 -16.59 20.56 -9.74
C LEU A 478 -17.03 19.91 -11.06
N SER A 479 -16.15 19.83 -12.04
CA SER A 479 -16.35 19.15 -13.32
C SER A 479 -16.22 17.61 -13.24
N GLY A 480 -15.85 17.05 -12.08
CA GLY A 480 -15.81 15.63 -11.81
C GLY A 480 -14.42 15.00 -11.86
N GLU A 481 -13.48 15.58 -12.59
CA GLU A 481 -12.08 15.11 -12.64
C GLU A 481 -11.30 15.62 -11.40
N PHE A 482 -10.08 15.11 -11.24
CA PHE A 482 -9.19 15.49 -10.14
C PHE A 482 -8.05 16.39 -10.60
N GLN A 483 -7.60 17.24 -9.71
CA GLN A 483 -6.23 17.74 -9.77
C GLN A 483 -5.28 16.54 -9.67
N ILE A 484 -4.40 16.35 -10.65
CA ILE A 484 -3.49 15.18 -10.62
C ILE A 484 -2.32 15.33 -9.66
N VAL A 485 -2.06 16.55 -9.18
CA VAL A 485 -1.10 16.90 -8.12
C VAL A 485 -1.82 17.72 -7.06
N LYS A 486 -1.41 17.61 -5.81
CA LYS A 486 -2.07 18.29 -4.67
C LYS A 486 -1.84 19.80 -4.66
N ASN A 487 -2.30 20.48 -5.73
CA ASN A 487 -2.42 21.93 -5.85
C ASN A 487 -3.70 22.26 -6.62
N ARG A 488 -4.08 23.54 -6.69
CA ARG A 488 -5.31 24.02 -7.35
C ARG A 488 -5.05 24.88 -8.59
N ALA A 489 -3.83 24.80 -9.12
CA ALA A 489 -3.52 25.47 -10.38
C ALA A 489 -4.37 24.92 -11.53
N ASP A 490 -4.58 25.73 -12.56
CA ASP A 490 -5.19 25.24 -13.79
C ASP A 490 -4.36 24.08 -14.37
N PRO A 491 -4.96 22.95 -14.74
CA PRO A 491 -4.22 21.84 -15.37
C PRO A 491 -3.37 22.23 -16.58
N MET A 492 -3.78 23.25 -17.31
CA MET A 492 -3.02 23.82 -18.43
C MET A 492 -1.66 24.42 -18.00
N ASP A 493 -1.54 24.83 -16.73
CA ASP A 493 -0.29 25.36 -16.17
C ASP A 493 0.71 24.27 -15.81
N ARG A 494 0.26 23.03 -15.66
CA ARG A 494 1.05 21.85 -15.30
C ARG A 494 1.95 22.09 -14.09
N LEU A 495 1.46 22.84 -13.10
CA LEU A 495 2.22 23.15 -11.89
C LEU A 495 2.50 21.87 -11.09
N GLY A 496 3.77 21.60 -10.82
CA GLY A 496 4.21 20.44 -10.06
C GLY A 496 4.17 19.10 -10.83
N TRP A 497 3.84 19.12 -12.12
CA TRP A 497 3.80 17.91 -12.94
C TRP A 497 5.20 17.40 -13.31
N GLU A 498 5.31 16.07 -13.43
CA GLU A 498 6.46 15.43 -14.08
C GLU A 498 6.36 15.58 -15.60
N ASN A 499 7.49 15.43 -16.30
CA ASN A 499 7.53 15.52 -17.77
C ASN A 499 6.60 14.52 -18.48
N TYR A 500 6.32 13.39 -17.84
CA TYR A 500 5.46 12.31 -18.33
C TYR A 500 4.05 12.34 -17.72
N SER A 501 3.72 13.32 -16.87
CA SER A 501 2.38 13.43 -16.31
C SER A 501 1.37 13.79 -17.41
N ALA A 502 0.21 13.14 -17.36
CA ALA A 502 -0.88 13.37 -18.28
C ALA A 502 -2.20 13.47 -17.51
N HIS A 503 -3.03 14.45 -17.85
CA HIS A 503 -4.26 14.75 -17.12
C HIS A 503 -5.26 13.62 -17.19
N SER A 504 -5.63 13.18 -18.41
CA SER A 504 -6.57 12.09 -18.60
C SER A 504 -6.06 10.77 -18.05
N THR A 505 -4.81 10.43 -18.31
CA THR A 505 -4.22 9.16 -17.89
C THR A 505 -4.23 9.01 -16.38
N TYR A 506 -3.78 10.04 -15.65
CA TYR A 506 -3.69 9.94 -14.19
C TYR A 506 -5.06 10.01 -13.52
N ASN A 507 -5.99 10.76 -14.09
CA ASN A 507 -7.38 10.72 -13.64
C ASN A 507 -7.99 9.32 -13.80
N LEU A 508 -7.87 8.72 -14.96
CA LEU A 508 -8.44 7.41 -15.24
C LEU A 508 -7.71 6.27 -14.50
N LEU A 509 -6.42 6.44 -14.19
CA LEU A 509 -5.72 5.58 -13.24
C LEU A 509 -6.30 5.68 -11.83
N MET A 510 -6.63 6.89 -11.36
CA MET A 510 -7.29 7.09 -10.07
C MET A 510 -8.67 6.42 -10.03
N LEU A 511 -9.47 6.57 -11.10
CA LEU A 511 -10.76 5.90 -11.21
C LEU A 511 -10.61 4.37 -11.26
N THR A 512 -9.58 3.85 -11.92
CA THR A 512 -9.25 2.41 -11.92
C THR A 512 -8.93 1.91 -10.50
N ALA A 513 -8.11 2.65 -9.76
CA ALA A 513 -7.77 2.32 -8.37
C ALA A 513 -9.01 2.34 -7.44
N LEU A 514 -9.88 3.35 -7.59
CA LEU A 514 -11.15 3.40 -6.87
C LEU A 514 -12.10 2.27 -7.28
N GLY A 515 -12.04 1.81 -8.54
CA GLY A 515 -12.75 0.62 -9.01
C GLY A 515 -12.32 -0.63 -8.24
N PHE A 516 -11.02 -0.87 -8.09
CA PHE A 516 -10.51 -1.97 -7.25
C PHE A 516 -10.96 -1.81 -5.79
N ALA A 517 -10.88 -0.59 -5.25
CA ALA A 517 -11.39 -0.33 -3.90
C ALA A 517 -12.87 -0.68 -3.77
N TYR A 518 -13.72 -0.30 -4.74
CA TYR A 518 -15.14 -0.62 -4.76
C TYR A 518 -15.41 -2.13 -4.79
N GLU A 519 -14.67 -2.87 -5.63
CA GLU A 519 -14.82 -4.32 -5.76
C GLU A 519 -14.50 -5.04 -4.44
N HIS A 520 -13.41 -4.66 -3.77
CA HIS A 520 -12.93 -5.33 -2.55
C HIS A 520 -13.64 -4.86 -1.27
N ALA A 521 -14.08 -3.60 -1.19
CA ALA A 521 -14.73 -3.03 -0.01
C ALA A 521 -16.01 -3.79 0.42
N GLY A 522 -16.70 -4.44 -0.54
CA GLY A 522 -17.92 -5.18 -0.27
C GLY A 522 -17.77 -6.27 0.81
N ALA A 523 -16.61 -6.91 0.86
CA ALA A 523 -16.32 -7.96 1.84
C ALA A 523 -16.35 -7.46 3.29
N THR A 524 -15.95 -6.21 3.53
CA THR A 524 -15.78 -5.63 4.87
C THR A 524 -16.83 -4.57 5.23
N GLU A 525 -17.80 -4.31 4.36
CA GLU A 525 -18.78 -3.23 4.55
C GLU A 525 -19.55 -3.36 5.87
N HIS A 526 -19.84 -4.60 6.30
CA HIS A 526 -20.55 -4.90 7.54
C HIS A 526 -19.72 -4.70 8.81
N LEU A 527 -18.39 -4.58 8.71
CA LEU A 527 -17.53 -4.39 9.88
C LEU A 527 -17.60 -2.96 10.40
N ALA A 528 -17.54 -2.79 11.73
CA ALA A 528 -17.32 -1.49 12.34
C ALA A 528 -15.88 -1.01 12.04
N GLU A 529 -15.70 0.30 11.89
CA GLU A 529 -14.35 0.89 11.76
C GLU A 529 -13.60 0.82 13.09
N ARG A 530 -12.27 0.66 13.03
CA ARG A 530 -11.35 0.70 14.18
C ARG A 530 -10.26 1.72 13.95
N MET A 531 -9.81 2.36 15.03
CA MET A 531 -8.78 3.39 15.00
C MET A 531 -7.48 2.90 14.34
N THR A 532 -6.89 3.76 13.52
CA THR A 532 -5.63 3.44 12.83
C THR A 532 -4.41 3.87 13.66
N PRO A 533 -3.22 3.30 13.42
CA PRO A 533 -1.98 3.79 14.02
C PRO A 533 -1.71 5.27 13.77
N ALA A 534 -2.11 5.81 12.62
CA ALA A 534 -1.99 7.24 12.31
C ALA A 534 -2.81 8.12 13.25
N GLU A 535 -3.98 7.66 13.70
CA GLU A 535 -4.84 8.37 14.65
C GLU A 535 -4.34 8.25 16.09
N THR A 536 -3.92 7.07 16.50
CA THR A 536 -3.39 6.86 17.87
C THR A 536 -2.01 7.49 18.03
N GLY A 537 -1.19 7.49 16.98
CA GLY A 537 0.19 7.96 17.04
C GLY A 537 1.06 7.11 17.96
N GLY A 538 2.18 7.69 18.40
CA GLY A 538 3.09 7.08 19.37
C GLY A 538 4.16 6.20 18.73
N HIS A 539 4.48 6.41 17.45
CA HIS A 539 5.47 5.59 16.77
C HIS A 539 6.31 6.39 15.77
N ALA A 540 7.52 5.87 15.51
CA ALA A 540 8.37 6.28 14.40
C ALA A 540 8.85 5.03 13.66
N THR A 541 8.63 5.01 12.33
CA THR A 541 9.07 3.93 11.44
C THR A 541 10.30 4.40 10.69
N VAL A 542 11.41 3.70 10.85
CA VAL A 542 12.68 4.00 10.19
C VAL A 542 12.84 3.05 9.01
N LEU A 543 12.83 3.61 7.81
CA LEU A 543 13.08 2.89 6.57
C LEU A 543 14.52 3.14 6.12
N GLY A 544 15.30 2.06 6.06
CA GLY A 544 16.66 2.08 5.55
C GLY A 544 16.72 2.22 4.02
N GLU A 545 17.85 1.83 3.44
CA GLU A 545 18.05 1.82 1.98
C GLU A 545 17.00 0.94 1.29
N PRO A 546 16.48 1.36 0.13
CA PRO A 546 16.72 2.60 -0.61
C PRO A 546 15.77 3.76 -0.23
N PHE A 547 14.95 3.62 0.80
CA PHE A 547 13.92 4.58 1.19
C PHE A 547 14.48 5.78 1.96
N HIS A 548 15.41 5.54 2.89
CA HIS A 548 16.07 6.58 3.68
C HIS A 548 15.09 7.57 4.35
N LYS A 549 14.08 7.04 5.06
CA LYS A 549 13.01 7.87 5.66
C LYS A 549 12.73 7.51 7.11
N VAL A 550 12.38 8.52 7.87
CA VAL A 550 11.66 8.36 9.13
C VAL A 550 10.25 8.90 8.94
N VAL A 551 9.26 8.07 9.21
CA VAL A 551 7.85 8.46 9.25
C VAL A 551 7.38 8.34 10.69
N ALA A 552 6.98 9.44 11.30
CA ALA A 552 6.60 9.51 12.70
C ALA A 552 5.20 10.11 12.88
N ALA A 553 4.47 9.63 13.88
CA ALA A 553 3.14 10.13 14.24
C ALA A 553 2.95 10.21 15.75
N ALA A 554 2.38 11.31 16.23
CA ALA A 554 1.98 11.54 17.62
C ALA A 554 0.80 12.51 17.71
N ALA A 555 -0.23 12.17 18.47
CA ALA A 555 -1.33 13.08 18.82
C ALA A 555 -1.91 13.90 17.63
N GLY A 556 -2.19 13.26 16.49
CA GLY A 556 -2.72 13.91 15.29
C GLY A 556 -1.71 14.78 14.53
N THR A 557 -0.43 14.63 14.81
CA THR A 557 0.69 15.24 14.07
C THR A 557 1.52 14.15 13.41
N SER A 558 1.86 14.29 12.14
CA SER A 558 2.80 13.40 11.46
C SER A 558 3.91 14.17 10.74
N ALA A 559 5.07 13.54 10.63
CA ALA A 559 6.23 14.10 9.95
C ALA A 559 6.95 13.04 9.13
N VAL A 560 7.53 13.48 8.01
CA VAL A 560 8.45 12.68 7.18
C VAL A 560 9.79 13.40 7.09
N VAL A 561 10.84 12.69 7.50
CA VAL A 561 12.23 13.14 7.40
C VAL A 561 12.96 12.24 6.43
N CYS A 562 13.61 12.81 5.42
CA CYS A 562 14.53 12.10 4.54
C CYS A 562 15.94 12.13 5.13
N THR A 563 16.49 10.95 5.44
CA THR A 563 17.80 10.81 6.08
C THR A 563 18.95 10.75 5.08
N ALA A 564 18.64 10.54 3.80
CA ALA A 564 19.55 10.70 2.68
C ALA A 564 18.79 11.21 1.45
N PRO A 565 19.42 11.99 0.57
CA PRO A 565 18.77 12.52 -0.62
C PRO A 565 18.55 11.42 -1.67
N GLN A 566 17.45 11.53 -2.38
CA GLN A 566 17.16 10.75 -3.59
C GLN A 566 17.35 11.64 -4.80
N ALA A 567 18.35 11.35 -5.60
CA ALA A 567 18.80 12.23 -6.70
C ALA A 567 17.63 12.68 -7.60
N GLY A 568 17.45 14.00 -7.72
CA GLY A 568 16.41 14.62 -8.55
C GLY A 568 14.97 14.42 -8.06
N GLN A 569 14.77 13.86 -6.87
CA GLN A 569 13.43 13.55 -6.33
C GLN A 569 13.16 14.15 -4.96
N THR A 570 13.92 13.80 -3.94
CA THR A 570 13.68 14.27 -2.58
C THR A 570 15.01 14.61 -1.90
N PRO A 571 15.16 15.80 -1.32
CA PRO A 571 16.37 16.18 -0.58
C PRO A 571 16.38 15.57 0.83
N ALA A 572 17.53 15.59 1.51
CA ALA A 572 17.63 15.26 2.93
C ALA A 572 17.05 16.38 3.81
N GLY A 573 16.50 16.03 4.96
CA GLY A 573 15.91 16.94 5.95
C GLY A 573 14.43 16.67 6.22
N LEU A 574 13.77 17.56 6.95
CA LEU A 574 12.33 17.48 7.25
C LEU A 574 11.53 17.94 6.02
N VAL A 575 10.96 16.98 5.30
CA VAL A 575 10.28 17.23 4.03
C VAL A 575 8.77 17.44 4.15
N ARG A 576 8.14 16.92 5.20
CA ARG A 576 6.69 17.05 5.38
C ARG A 576 6.31 17.09 6.85
N VAL A 577 5.44 18.03 7.20
CA VAL A 577 4.70 18.04 8.47
C VAL A 577 3.22 18.11 8.15
N GLN A 578 2.41 17.32 8.82
CA GLN A 578 0.96 17.34 8.68
C GLN A 578 0.29 17.36 10.05
N PHE A 579 -0.79 18.11 10.15
CA PHE A 579 -1.65 18.16 11.31
C PHE A 579 -3.04 17.66 10.95
N GLU A 580 -3.65 16.88 11.80
CA GLU A 580 -4.98 16.35 11.58
C GLU A 580 -5.99 17.46 11.28
N GLY A 581 -6.83 17.26 10.24
CA GLY A 581 -7.81 18.21 9.76
C GLY A 581 -7.26 19.37 8.92
N LEU A 582 -5.95 19.36 8.62
CA LEU A 582 -5.32 20.31 7.70
C LEU A 582 -4.88 19.60 6.42
N ILE A 583 -5.72 19.65 5.39
CA ILE A 583 -5.44 19.07 4.06
C ILE A 583 -4.98 20.19 3.13
N GLY A 584 -3.81 19.99 2.49
CA GLY A 584 -3.18 21.02 1.66
C GLY A 584 -2.34 22.03 2.45
N GLY A 585 -2.07 23.22 1.88
CA GLY A 585 -1.37 24.30 2.57
C GLY A 585 -2.10 24.73 3.85
N PRO A 586 -1.46 25.49 4.73
CA PRO A 586 -0.23 26.27 4.59
C PRO A 586 1.09 25.60 5.03
N LEU A 587 1.11 24.27 5.17
CA LEU A 587 2.34 23.55 5.48
C LEU A 587 3.17 23.29 4.23
N PRO A 588 4.50 23.16 4.36
CA PRO A 588 5.32 22.68 3.25
C PRO A 588 4.84 21.29 2.84
N GLY A 589 4.64 21.13 1.55
CA GLY A 589 4.33 19.83 0.97
C GLY A 589 5.58 19.02 0.74
N ASP A 590 5.56 18.23 -0.32
CA ASP A 590 6.73 17.50 -0.78
C ASP A 590 7.80 18.48 -1.26
N ALA A 591 8.99 18.33 -0.71
CA ALA A 591 10.17 19.12 -1.07
C ALA A 591 10.90 18.56 -2.31
N SER A 592 10.17 17.96 -3.25
CA SER A 592 10.74 17.40 -4.46
C SER A 592 11.56 18.43 -5.26
N LEU A 593 12.76 18.03 -5.68
CA LEU A 593 13.60 18.79 -6.59
C LEU A 593 13.14 18.69 -8.06
N ALA A 594 12.01 18.03 -8.35
CA ALA A 594 11.49 17.90 -9.69
C ALA A 594 11.22 19.25 -10.35
N LYS A 595 11.32 19.31 -11.66
CA LYS A 595 11.12 20.52 -12.45
C LYS A 595 9.78 21.16 -12.11
N PRO A 596 9.78 22.41 -11.67
CA PRO A 596 8.70 22.93 -10.88
C PRO A 596 7.47 23.35 -11.67
N SER A 597 7.60 23.79 -12.89
CA SER A 597 6.46 24.27 -13.69
C SER A 597 6.90 24.65 -15.09
N TYR A 598 5.98 24.55 -16.04
CA TYR A 598 6.21 25.06 -17.41
C TYR A 598 6.14 26.60 -17.48
N ARG A 599 5.62 27.28 -16.46
CA ARG A 599 5.49 28.76 -16.42
C ARG A 599 6.60 29.46 -15.65
N LEU A 600 7.16 28.84 -14.63
CA LEU A 600 8.27 29.43 -13.89
C LEU A 600 9.60 28.91 -14.42
N PRO A 601 10.60 29.78 -14.61
CA PRO A 601 11.93 29.32 -14.94
C PRO A 601 12.40 28.31 -13.90
N ALA A 602 13.19 27.33 -14.33
CA ALA A 602 13.85 26.43 -13.40
C ALA A 602 14.68 27.32 -12.45
N GLY A 603 14.16 27.51 -11.24
CA GLY A 603 14.90 28.15 -10.17
C GLY A 603 16.16 27.35 -9.83
N PRO A 604 17.08 27.90 -9.06
CA PRO A 604 18.15 27.13 -8.48
C PRO A 604 17.53 25.89 -7.81
N ARG A 605 18.22 24.77 -7.86
CA ARG A 605 17.80 23.50 -7.21
C ARG A 605 17.88 23.63 -5.68
N GLU A 606 17.28 24.66 -5.15
CA GLU A 606 17.22 24.87 -3.71
C GLU A 606 16.12 23.97 -3.18
N GLY A 607 16.52 22.93 -2.47
CA GLY A 607 15.58 22.04 -1.85
C GLY A 607 14.70 22.77 -0.85
N ALA A 608 13.39 22.68 -1.03
CA ALA A 608 12.42 23.33 -0.15
C ALA A 608 12.14 22.46 1.09
N VAL A 609 13.16 22.12 1.87
CA VAL A 609 13.06 21.40 3.14
C VAL A 609 13.35 22.30 4.33
N ILE A 610 12.88 21.90 5.50
CA ILE A 610 13.33 22.46 6.77
C ILE A 610 14.66 21.81 7.13
N GLY A 611 15.73 22.61 7.21
CA GLY A 611 17.06 22.09 7.52
C GLY A 611 18.13 23.18 7.65
N LEU A 612 19.34 22.74 7.96
CA LEU A 612 20.48 23.62 8.07
C LEU A 612 21.05 24.00 6.71
N ALA A 613 21.59 25.21 6.67
CA ALA A 613 22.49 25.69 5.62
C ALA A 613 23.73 26.27 6.27
N TRP A 614 24.87 26.31 5.55
CA TRP A 614 26.13 26.85 6.05
C TRP A 614 26.89 27.57 4.94
N ARG A 615 27.71 28.57 5.34
CA ARG A 615 28.53 29.32 4.40
C ARG A 615 29.83 28.57 4.11
N LEU A 616 30.15 28.44 2.85
CA LEU A 616 31.44 27.95 2.38
C LEU A 616 32.48 29.08 2.40
N PRO A 617 33.79 28.76 2.37
CA PRO A 617 34.86 29.76 2.36
C PRO A 617 34.80 30.75 1.18
N ASP A 618 34.21 30.36 0.07
CA ASP A 618 34.00 31.19 -1.11
C ASP A 618 32.75 32.09 -1.02
N GLY A 619 32.04 32.04 0.11
CA GLY A 619 30.83 32.83 0.39
C GLY A 619 29.53 32.21 -0.07
N ARG A 620 29.57 31.12 -0.84
CA ARG A 620 28.36 30.38 -1.23
C ARG A 620 27.68 29.75 0.00
N VAL A 621 26.37 29.61 -0.09
CA VAL A 621 25.58 28.88 0.90
C VAL A 621 25.33 27.48 0.39
N GLN A 622 25.66 26.47 1.20
CA GLN A 622 25.32 25.07 0.98
C GLN A 622 24.22 24.67 1.94
N CYS A 623 23.19 24.02 1.47
CA CYS A 623 22.08 23.52 2.28
C CYS A 623 22.18 21.99 2.45
N LEU A 624 21.66 21.44 3.54
CA LEU A 624 21.52 20.01 3.70
C LEU A 624 20.74 19.41 2.50
N ALA A 625 19.74 20.14 2.02
CA ALA A 625 18.93 19.77 0.87
C ALA A 625 19.74 19.57 -0.44
N ASP A 626 20.88 20.22 -0.56
CA ASP A 626 21.71 20.21 -1.79
C ASP A 626 22.90 19.23 -1.69
N VAL A 627 23.06 18.56 -0.54
CA VAL A 627 24.12 17.57 -0.34
C VAL A 627 23.83 16.34 -1.18
N LEU A 628 24.86 15.83 -1.87
CA LEU A 628 24.72 14.59 -2.65
C LEU A 628 24.70 13.35 -1.74
N ALA A 629 24.05 12.29 -2.19
CA ALA A 629 23.97 11.04 -1.43
C ALA A 629 25.36 10.45 -1.09
N ALA A 630 26.32 10.59 -2.00
CA ALA A 630 27.69 10.11 -1.80
C ALA A 630 28.45 10.89 -0.70
N ASP A 631 28.03 12.12 -0.41
CA ASP A 631 28.67 13.01 0.55
C ASP A 631 27.92 13.05 1.89
N LEU A 632 26.84 12.30 2.04
CA LEU A 632 26.01 12.30 3.25
C LEU A 632 25.91 10.91 3.85
N SER A 633 26.24 10.78 5.13
CA SER A 633 25.86 9.62 5.93
C SER A 633 24.98 10.05 7.09
N SER A 634 24.06 9.19 7.48
CA SER A 634 23.14 9.46 8.58
C SER A 634 22.88 8.23 9.44
N SER A 635 22.49 8.47 10.68
CA SER A 635 21.97 7.46 11.61
C SER A 635 20.75 7.97 12.33
N VAL A 636 19.85 7.08 12.70
CA VAL A 636 18.60 7.41 13.40
C VAL A 636 18.55 6.70 14.75
N THR A 637 18.20 7.44 15.80
CA THR A 637 17.96 6.90 17.13
C THR A 637 16.57 7.33 17.61
N ILE A 638 15.74 6.36 17.96
CA ILE A 638 14.44 6.64 18.58
C ILE A 638 14.67 6.90 20.06
N LEU A 639 14.22 8.06 20.54
CA LEU A 639 14.43 8.51 21.91
C LEU A 639 13.19 8.28 22.79
N ARG A 640 11.99 8.43 22.20
CA ARG A 640 10.71 8.24 22.89
C ARG A 640 9.61 7.90 21.91
N GLU A 641 8.78 6.94 22.26
CA GLU A 641 7.55 6.61 21.54
C GLU A 641 6.41 6.54 22.57
N ASP A 642 5.52 7.49 22.47
CA ASP A 642 4.36 7.66 23.32
C ASP A 642 3.25 8.33 22.49
N PRO A 643 1.98 7.94 22.62
CA PRO A 643 0.88 8.53 21.84
C PRO A 643 0.83 10.07 21.89
N ALA A 644 1.20 10.67 23.01
CA ALA A 644 1.22 12.12 23.18
C ALA A 644 2.48 12.78 22.58
N VAL A 645 3.63 12.07 22.58
CA VAL A 645 4.93 12.63 22.16
C VAL A 645 5.83 11.57 21.55
N VAL A 646 6.28 11.80 20.34
CA VAL A 646 7.33 11.02 19.69
C VAL A 646 8.58 11.86 19.56
N ARG A 647 9.74 11.31 19.97
CA ARG A 647 11.05 11.95 19.81
C ARG A 647 12.03 11.01 19.15
N PHE A 648 12.79 11.53 18.20
CA PHE A 648 13.89 10.81 17.56
C PHE A 648 15.01 11.78 17.18
N ARG A 649 16.21 11.23 17.01
CA ARG A 649 17.40 11.97 16.59
C ARG A 649 17.85 11.44 15.23
N VAL A 650 18.22 12.34 14.34
CA VAL A 650 18.96 12.03 13.12
C VAL A 650 20.34 12.70 13.24
N GLU A 651 21.38 11.90 13.16
CA GLU A 651 22.76 12.37 13.12
C GLU A 651 23.23 12.39 11.67
N TYR A 652 23.79 13.50 11.23
CA TYR A 652 24.31 13.67 9.89
C TYR A 652 25.82 13.89 9.91
N ARG A 653 26.49 13.35 8.92
CA ARG A 653 27.89 13.64 8.60
C ARG A 653 27.98 13.98 7.12
N VAL A 654 28.33 15.23 6.84
CA VAL A 654 28.53 15.75 5.49
C VAL A 654 30.02 15.74 5.19
N ALA A 655 30.40 15.07 4.10
CA ALA A 655 31.72 15.16 3.50
C ALA A 655 31.77 16.37 2.54
N GLY A 656 32.95 16.80 2.16
CA GLY A 656 33.12 17.89 1.16
C GLY A 656 34.09 18.95 1.62
N PRO A 657 34.06 20.16 0.98
CA PRO A 657 35.00 21.24 1.23
C PRO A 657 34.98 21.77 2.68
N VAL A 658 33.83 21.69 3.33
CA VAL A 658 33.64 22.02 4.74
C VAL A 658 32.93 20.81 5.38
N PRO A 659 33.70 19.84 5.91
CA PRO A 659 33.09 18.70 6.62
C PRO A 659 32.29 19.20 7.82
N LEU A 660 31.07 18.70 7.96
CA LEU A 660 30.17 19.10 9.04
C LEU A 660 29.46 17.87 9.63
N ALA A 661 29.50 17.74 10.94
CA ALA A 661 28.71 16.76 11.69
C ALA A 661 27.74 17.51 12.58
N PHE A 662 26.49 17.15 12.55
CA PHE A 662 25.43 17.75 13.38
C PHE A 662 24.30 16.76 13.62
N SER A 663 23.42 17.06 14.54
CA SER A 663 22.21 16.27 14.74
C SER A 663 20.95 17.13 14.78
N GLU A 664 19.85 16.52 14.37
CA GLU A 664 18.51 17.07 14.44
C GLU A 664 17.68 16.21 15.39
N VAL A 665 17.19 16.81 16.47
CA VAL A 665 16.32 16.15 17.44
C VAL A 665 14.89 16.62 17.20
N TYR A 666 14.10 15.71 16.70
CA TYR A 666 12.69 15.93 16.39
C TYR A 666 11.81 15.59 17.56
N GLU A 667 10.78 16.39 17.78
CA GLU A 667 9.72 16.11 18.74
C GLU A 667 8.36 16.46 18.13
N LEU A 668 7.50 15.45 18.03
CA LEU A 668 6.12 15.56 17.58
C LEU A 668 5.19 15.51 18.78
N SER A 669 4.20 16.41 18.81
CA SER A 669 3.14 16.43 19.80
C SER A 669 1.85 17.01 19.18
N ALA A 670 0.78 17.14 19.95
CA ALA A 670 -0.48 17.67 19.45
C ALA A 670 -0.31 19.03 18.77
N ARG A 671 -0.59 19.10 17.46
CA ARG A 671 -0.53 20.32 16.64
C ARG A 671 0.83 21.03 16.61
N GLN A 672 1.90 20.31 16.91
CA GLN A 672 3.23 20.88 16.96
C GLN A 672 4.31 19.87 16.57
N THR A 673 5.26 20.33 15.77
CA THR A 673 6.53 19.65 15.52
C THR A 673 7.65 20.62 15.86
N SER A 674 8.66 20.16 16.59
CA SER A 674 9.87 20.95 16.80
C SER A 674 11.12 20.19 16.38
N VAL A 675 12.11 20.92 15.92
CA VAL A 675 13.45 20.41 15.57
C VAL A 675 14.47 21.23 16.33
N ARG A 676 15.25 20.57 17.18
CA ARG A 676 16.41 21.15 17.82
C ARG A 676 17.65 20.70 17.06
N PHE A 677 18.49 21.64 16.69
CA PHE A 677 19.73 21.40 15.95
C PHE A 677 20.92 21.46 16.91
N GLU A 678 21.70 20.41 16.93
CA GLU A 678 22.94 20.33 17.72
C GLU A 678 24.11 20.42 16.74
N VAL A 679 24.76 21.59 16.72
CA VAL A 679 25.84 21.91 15.79
C VAL A 679 27.16 22.09 16.54
N PRO A 680 28.34 21.77 15.93
CA PRO A 680 29.64 21.90 16.59
C PRO A 680 29.97 23.37 16.88
N ALA A 681 30.65 23.63 18.00
CA ALA A 681 31.03 24.97 18.44
C ALA A 681 31.93 25.66 17.41
N ASP A 682 32.88 24.94 16.81
CA ASP A 682 33.88 25.43 15.87
C ASP A 682 33.47 25.30 14.39
N GLY A 683 32.18 25.12 14.11
CA GLY A 683 31.70 24.96 12.76
C GLY A 683 31.59 26.28 11.95
N PRO A 684 31.27 26.15 10.66
CA PRO A 684 31.03 27.30 9.76
C PRO A 684 29.86 28.16 10.25
N PRO A 685 29.67 29.37 9.73
CA PRO A 685 28.46 30.15 9.96
C PRO A 685 27.24 29.40 9.47
N ILE A 686 26.29 29.21 10.38
CA ILE A 686 25.08 28.41 10.19
C ILE A 686 23.89 29.32 9.92
N LEU A 687 23.01 28.87 9.02
CA LEU A 687 21.71 29.42 8.75
C LEU A 687 20.67 28.32 8.96
N LEU A 688 19.51 28.66 9.48
CA LEU A 688 18.34 27.81 9.41
C LEU A 688 17.50 28.25 8.21
N ARG A 689 17.13 27.31 7.34
CA ARG A 689 16.33 27.58 6.14
C ARG A 689 15.09 26.71 6.13
N TRP A 690 13.95 27.27 5.74
CA TRP A 690 12.71 26.51 5.59
C TRP A 690 11.80 27.12 4.53
N PRO A 691 10.99 26.28 3.83
CA PRO A 691 9.96 26.77 2.92
C PRO A 691 8.77 27.32 3.68
N VAL A 692 8.21 28.40 3.18
CA VAL A 692 6.99 29.04 3.65
C VAL A 692 5.98 28.96 2.52
N PHE A 693 4.81 28.35 2.77
CA PHE A 693 3.76 28.22 1.77
C PHE A 693 3.26 29.58 1.33
N ALA A 694 3.27 29.84 0.01
CA ALA A 694 2.91 31.11 -0.58
C ALA A 694 1.57 31.06 -1.36
N GLY A 695 1.07 29.84 -1.65
CA GLY A 695 -0.21 29.68 -2.33
C GLY A 695 -0.35 28.29 -2.97
N ASP A 696 -1.58 27.88 -3.28
CA ASP A 696 -1.90 26.57 -3.84
C ASP A 696 -2.06 26.55 -5.38
N GLY A 697 -1.82 27.69 -6.03
CA GLY A 697 -2.01 27.86 -7.47
C GLY A 697 -3.33 28.54 -7.82
N ALA A 698 -4.34 28.57 -6.93
CA ALA A 698 -5.58 29.33 -7.10
C ALA A 698 -5.70 30.49 -6.13
N GLY A 699 -5.10 30.37 -4.93
CA GLY A 699 -5.11 31.43 -3.91
C GLY A 699 -3.70 31.70 -3.38
N GLU A 700 -3.50 32.90 -2.85
CA GLU A 700 -2.26 33.35 -2.20
C GLU A 700 -2.40 33.25 -0.68
N ALA A 701 -1.30 32.92 -0.01
CA ALA A 701 -1.22 32.91 1.44
C ALA A 701 -0.79 34.29 1.97
N ASP A 702 -1.34 34.68 3.11
CA ASP A 702 -0.87 35.83 3.88
C ASP A 702 0.33 35.41 4.73
N ILE A 703 1.49 35.99 4.47
CA ILE A 703 2.77 35.71 5.14
C ILE A 703 3.19 36.93 5.94
N ALA A 704 3.32 36.80 7.24
CA ALA A 704 3.79 37.86 8.11
C ALA A 704 4.98 37.41 8.95
N THR A 705 5.99 38.27 9.05
CA THR A 705 7.15 38.11 9.95
C THR A 705 6.94 38.94 11.23
N HIS A 706 7.27 38.35 12.37
CA HIS A 706 7.15 39.01 13.67
C HIS A 706 8.17 38.46 14.67
N GLY A 707 9.02 39.34 15.19
CA GLY A 707 10.08 38.93 16.13
C GLY A 707 10.91 37.78 15.59
N THR A 708 10.91 36.65 16.29
CA THR A 708 11.62 35.41 15.89
C THR A 708 10.72 34.44 15.14
N GLY A 709 9.65 34.88 14.49
CA GLY A 709 8.69 33.98 13.87
C GLY A 709 8.19 34.43 12.51
N VAL A 710 7.61 33.47 11.79
CA VAL A 710 6.87 33.67 10.55
C VAL A 710 5.50 33.01 10.71
N SER A 711 4.42 33.74 10.40
CA SER A 711 3.08 33.17 10.34
C SER A 711 2.59 33.11 8.90
N VAL A 712 1.85 32.05 8.60
CA VAL A 712 1.24 31.80 7.28
C VAL A 712 -0.24 31.54 7.48
N ALA A 713 -1.09 32.39 6.92
CA ALA A 713 -2.52 32.19 6.92
C ALA A 713 -3.02 31.85 5.51
N PHE A 714 -3.82 30.82 5.40
CA PHE A 714 -4.41 30.37 4.14
C PHE A 714 -5.70 29.59 4.38
N ALA A 715 -6.75 29.90 3.62
CA ALA A 715 -8.04 29.20 3.68
C ALA A 715 -8.60 29.05 5.12
N GLY A 716 -8.48 30.10 5.92
CA GLY A 716 -8.99 30.15 7.32
C GLY A 716 -8.14 29.35 8.33
N ARG A 717 -6.97 28.88 7.93
CA ARG A 717 -6.01 28.18 8.79
C ARG A 717 -4.73 28.98 8.92
N ARG A 718 -4.05 28.87 10.08
CA ARG A 718 -2.78 29.55 10.34
C ARG A 718 -1.75 28.58 10.88
N VAL A 719 -0.55 28.64 10.32
CA VAL A 719 0.64 27.94 10.81
C VAL A 719 1.67 28.96 11.23
N GLU A 720 2.29 28.74 12.37
CA GLU A 720 3.38 29.56 12.91
C GLU A 720 4.68 28.76 12.90
N TYR A 721 5.73 29.42 12.44
CA TYR A 721 7.11 29.00 12.53
C TYR A 721 7.78 29.92 13.54
N ARG A 722 8.30 29.39 14.64
CA ARG A 722 9.06 30.12 15.64
C ARG A 722 10.47 29.57 15.68
N VAL A 723 11.45 30.46 15.59
CA VAL A 723 12.87 30.10 15.72
C VAL A 723 13.45 30.65 17.02
N GLU A 724 14.33 29.87 17.61
CA GLU A 724 15.04 30.19 18.83
C GLU A 724 16.54 30.07 18.55
N GLY A 725 17.38 30.90 19.18
CA GLY A 725 18.83 30.91 18.96
C GLY A 725 19.27 31.55 17.64
N THR A 726 18.40 32.34 16.98
CA THR A 726 18.69 32.97 15.68
C THR A 726 18.36 34.46 15.70
N GLU A 727 18.86 35.18 14.67
CA GLU A 727 18.31 36.48 14.29
C GLU A 727 16.84 36.38 13.86
N SER A 728 16.19 37.53 13.71
CA SER A 728 14.84 37.59 13.13
C SER A 728 14.84 36.98 11.72
N PRO A 729 13.87 36.13 11.40
CA PRO A 729 13.83 35.49 10.10
C PRO A 729 13.53 36.50 8.97
N VAL A 730 14.15 36.27 7.81
CA VAL A 730 13.86 36.97 6.58
C VAL A 730 13.19 36.03 5.60
N VAL A 731 12.03 36.42 5.08
CA VAL A 731 11.33 35.68 4.01
C VAL A 731 11.73 36.30 2.68
N GLY A 732 12.31 35.51 1.79
CA GLY A 732 12.72 35.94 0.47
C GLY A 732 11.50 36.30 -0.41
N GLU A 733 11.71 37.19 -1.37
CA GLU A 733 10.68 37.63 -2.31
C GLU A 733 10.46 36.61 -3.46
N THR A 734 11.47 35.80 -3.75
CA THR A 734 11.43 34.85 -4.87
C THR A 734 10.35 33.77 -4.63
N LEU A 735 9.42 33.67 -5.58
CA LEU A 735 8.41 32.63 -5.61
C LEU A 735 8.98 31.39 -6.30
N LEU A 736 8.97 30.26 -5.59
CA LEU A 736 9.42 28.98 -6.10
C LEU A 736 8.22 28.09 -6.35
N ALA A 737 8.19 27.44 -7.51
CA ALA A 737 7.17 26.46 -7.80
C ALA A 737 7.43 25.15 -7.03
N HIS A 738 6.38 24.63 -6.47
CA HIS A 738 6.37 23.41 -5.66
C HIS A 738 5.22 22.51 -6.09
N ARG A 739 5.25 21.23 -5.75
CA ARG A 739 4.15 20.32 -6.12
C ARG A 739 2.83 20.73 -5.50
N ASN A 740 2.84 21.25 -4.28
CA ASN A 740 1.63 21.70 -3.60
C ASN A 740 1.26 23.18 -3.88
N GLY A 741 1.86 23.79 -4.89
CA GLY A 741 1.64 25.20 -5.23
C GLY A 741 2.94 26.01 -5.27
N TYR A 742 3.00 27.08 -4.52
CA TYR A 742 4.14 27.98 -4.45
C TYR A 742 4.68 28.12 -3.03
N VAL A 743 5.99 28.29 -2.90
CA VAL A 743 6.66 28.57 -1.64
C VAL A 743 7.64 29.75 -1.79
N ARG A 744 7.95 30.39 -0.67
CA ARG A 744 9.11 31.28 -0.50
C ARG A 744 10.05 30.66 0.52
N LEU A 745 11.33 30.99 0.45
CA LEU A 745 12.29 30.53 1.45
C LEU A 745 12.42 31.56 2.56
N ALA A 746 12.31 31.09 3.79
CA ALA A 746 12.67 31.84 4.98
C ALA A 746 14.04 31.40 5.47
N GLU A 747 14.84 32.35 5.94
CA GLU A 747 16.18 32.13 6.50
C GLU A 747 16.36 32.89 7.80
N ALA A 748 17.10 32.31 8.73
CA ALA A 748 17.51 32.96 9.96
C ALA A 748 18.97 32.60 10.29
N ALA A 749 19.83 33.62 10.53
CA ALA A 749 21.21 33.39 10.91
C ALA A 749 21.31 32.94 12.38
N LEU A 750 22.21 32.03 12.65
CA LEU A 750 22.45 31.49 13.99
C LEU A 750 23.14 32.54 14.86
N LEU A 751 22.59 32.76 16.07
CA LEU A 751 23.21 33.60 17.13
C LEU A 751 23.70 32.73 18.29
N ASP A 752 22.93 31.71 18.68
CA ASP A 752 23.26 30.83 19.80
C ASP A 752 23.16 29.36 19.34
N ARG A 753 24.31 28.68 19.36
CA ARG A 753 24.43 27.28 18.91
C ARG A 753 23.75 26.29 19.85
N GLU A 754 23.61 26.61 21.12
CA GLU A 754 22.96 25.73 22.11
C GLU A 754 21.44 25.86 22.09
N ALA A 755 20.92 27.01 21.65
CA ALA A 755 19.49 27.31 21.66
C ALA A 755 18.81 27.13 20.30
N LEU A 756 19.52 26.65 19.25
CA LEU A 756 18.95 26.56 17.89
C LEU A 756 17.81 25.57 17.81
N ARG A 757 16.61 26.11 17.62
CA ARG A 757 15.38 25.33 17.53
C ARG A 757 14.38 25.97 16.57
N LEU A 758 13.69 25.14 15.80
CA LEU A 758 12.50 25.54 15.04
C LEU A 758 11.27 24.83 15.62
N VAL A 759 10.22 25.58 15.85
CA VAL A 759 8.90 25.07 16.22
C VAL A 759 7.91 25.40 15.11
N VAL A 760 7.23 24.40 14.59
CA VAL A 760 6.12 24.52 13.63
C VAL A 760 4.83 24.17 14.35
N ARG A 761 3.86 25.08 14.36
CA ARG A 761 2.62 24.93 15.12
C ARG A 761 1.38 25.31 14.30
N LEU A 762 0.36 24.46 14.35
CA LEU A 762 -0.97 24.82 13.87
C LEU A 762 -1.69 25.65 14.93
N VAL A 763 -2.04 26.89 14.57
CA VAL A 763 -2.84 27.79 15.40
C VAL A 763 -4.30 27.69 14.99
N ARG A 764 -5.21 27.78 15.94
CA ARG A 764 -6.66 27.70 15.69
C ARG A 764 -7.19 28.93 14.97
#